data_094c6f18a18db903030b2121ee194153
#
_entry.id   094c6f18a18db903030b2121ee194153
#
_cell.length_a   1.000
_cell.length_b   1.000
_cell.length_c   1.000
_cell.angle_alpha   90.00
_cell.angle_beta   90.00
_cell.angle_gamma   90.00
#
_symmetry.space_group_name_H-M   'P 1'
#
loop_
_entity.id
_entity.type
_entity.pdbx_description
1 polymer ?
#
loop_
_entity_poly.entity_id
_entity_poly.type
_entity_poly.pdbx_seq_one_letter_code
_entity_poly.pdbx_strand_id
1 'polypeptide(L)'
;MLDNKGKIHKQTLEDVMSNDFGKYAKYIIQDRALPDIRDGLKPVQRRIIYAMNNLKLHYDLPHKKSARTVGEVIGKYHPHGDSSIYEAMVRMSQSWKNNSVLLDMHGNNGSIDGDGAAAMRYTECRLSRFGQTMIENIDKNTVELINNFDDSEKEPTVLPTLLPNLLINGASGIAAGYATNIPTFNFNEVVDAIITRIDSPNCQLKSIMQVMPGPDFPTGGIILNRDGIIDAYKTGKGKITIRGKIELLNAKTALITSIPYETNKSAIIKQIDMLSEKFDVCNISEVRDESDKNGINIVIELKNAKNFDIIKNLIYKNTQMQVSYPINMVAISDHKPIQFPILAALDAFIKHSHNIVISSSKFDLEKAVLRKEIVQGLIKAIKIIDDIVYLIRHSLNKEEAKKELISKLAFTPNQAEAIVNLRLYRLTNTDADQLLLELKELEETILRLNELIENEQIRSNFIKSKLREFKKLFGHERLSEISSEDDKIQIDDSDTIEDRDMIIIATRDGYIKSISKQTYSSIEYNEIKVKEGDIPVCQFNSNQRDKVILLTSLGNYITIPTYKIQQSKWKDIGVHLNNIISTESNEKIIAGFNYDNNINDPRCLLLSSRNGMIKRTLVKDLIISKIAKSSPCMKLDDNDYMISAFVMPTENEKINIGIVSTSGIGYNCDIQQISLVSRNAAGVKSMNLKNDDKVAAVFPIYNPNDFILFVSDLGMKRIRASEIPNNNRPSAGKSLISQSKSNPIRLINAYNVKSNILIQYIDAENKLLFVKPTDVAIGDATTKVSSINGTKIKDSTIFNFETEADNNKLESINNIPPQSKTKKIDTKNEQLSLFNNDDENSKKM
;
A
#
# COMPACT_ATOMS: atom_id res chain seq x y z
N MET A 1 -50.49 29.59 -43.19
CA MET A 1 -50.04 29.20 -41.83
C MET A 1 -50.22 27.70 -41.70
N LEU A 2 -49.19 26.94 -41.83
CA LEU A 2 -49.20 25.49 -41.67
C LEU A 2 -49.18 25.18 -40.16
N ASP A 3 -50.27 24.58 -39.70
CA ASP A 3 -50.47 24.12 -38.32
C ASP A 3 -49.53 22.94 -38.06
N ASN A 4 -48.30 23.22 -37.63
CA ASN A 4 -47.30 22.23 -37.28
C ASN A 4 -47.55 21.80 -35.83
N LYS A 5 -48.65 21.14 -35.52
CA LYS A 5 -48.89 20.44 -34.27
C LYS A 5 -48.03 19.19 -34.25
N GLY A 6 -46.85 19.29 -33.67
CA GLY A 6 -46.03 18.12 -33.38
C GLY A 6 -46.85 17.04 -32.69
N LYS A 7 -46.88 15.82 -33.24
CA LYS A 7 -47.55 14.68 -32.59
C LYS A 7 -46.82 14.34 -31.30
N ILE A 8 -47.44 14.58 -30.15
CA ILE A 8 -46.96 14.13 -28.84
C ILE A 8 -47.26 12.63 -28.76
N HIS A 9 -46.19 11.82 -28.83
CA HIS A 9 -46.30 10.39 -28.56
C HIS A 9 -46.17 10.17 -27.05
N LYS A 10 -47.22 9.57 -26.43
CA LYS A 10 -47.13 9.11 -25.04
C LYS A 10 -46.52 7.73 -25.02
N GLN A 11 -45.42 7.58 -24.33
CA GLN A 11 -44.77 6.28 -24.04
C GLN A 11 -44.78 6.05 -22.54
N THR A 12 -44.94 4.79 -22.11
CA THR A 12 -44.77 4.43 -20.70
C THR A 12 -43.27 4.39 -20.36
N LEU A 13 -42.92 4.62 -19.11
CA LEU A 13 -41.56 4.48 -18.66
C LEU A 13 -41.02 3.05 -18.92
N GLU A 14 -41.90 2.05 -18.78
CA GLU A 14 -41.59 0.64 -19.05
C GLU A 14 -41.23 0.39 -20.53
N ASP A 15 -41.94 1.00 -21.46
CA ASP A 15 -41.65 0.93 -22.90
C ASP A 15 -40.29 1.60 -23.23
N VAL A 16 -40.02 2.78 -22.64
CA VAL A 16 -38.74 3.48 -22.82
C VAL A 16 -37.62 2.64 -22.25
N MET A 17 -37.77 2.07 -21.06
CA MET A 17 -36.71 1.23 -20.45
C MET A 17 -36.50 -0.07 -21.20
N SER A 18 -37.53 -0.75 -21.65
CA SER A 18 -37.38 -2.04 -22.36
C SER A 18 -36.91 -1.88 -23.81
N ASN A 19 -37.51 -0.95 -24.55
CA ASN A 19 -37.22 -0.80 -25.98
C ASN A 19 -36.05 0.13 -26.26
N ASP A 20 -36.00 1.32 -25.67
CA ASP A 20 -34.98 2.31 -26.03
C ASP A 20 -33.69 2.12 -25.22
N PHE A 21 -33.78 2.08 -23.88
CA PHE A 21 -32.62 1.85 -23.02
C PHE A 21 -32.05 0.45 -23.21
N GLY A 22 -32.88 -0.58 -23.40
CA GLY A 22 -32.45 -1.94 -23.68
C GLY A 22 -31.64 -2.06 -24.97
N LYS A 23 -32.08 -1.41 -26.05
CA LYS A 23 -31.34 -1.36 -27.34
C LYS A 23 -30.03 -0.59 -27.20
N TYR A 24 -30.04 0.55 -26.50
CA TYR A 24 -28.85 1.35 -26.23
C TYR A 24 -27.83 0.59 -25.36
N ALA A 25 -28.31 -0.07 -24.29
CA ALA A 25 -27.46 -0.90 -23.44
C ALA A 25 -26.81 -2.05 -24.22
N LYS A 26 -27.57 -2.74 -25.09
CA LYS A 26 -27.04 -3.78 -25.97
C LYS A 26 -25.94 -3.23 -26.88
N TYR A 27 -26.17 -2.07 -27.52
CA TYR A 27 -25.17 -1.42 -28.36
C TYR A 27 -23.91 -1.08 -27.59
N ILE A 28 -24.01 -0.47 -26.40
CA ILE A 28 -22.83 -0.14 -25.58
C ILE A 28 -22.04 -1.39 -25.17
N ILE A 29 -22.73 -2.48 -24.86
CA ILE A 29 -22.09 -3.75 -24.47
C ILE A 29 -21.35 -4.38 -25.66
N GLN A 30 -22.05 -4.53 -26.80
CA GLN A 30 -21.52 -5.29 -27.94
C GLN A 30 -20.58 -4.48 -28.83
N ASP A 31 -20.93 -3.20 -29.08
CA ASP A 31 -20.31 -2.42 -30.15
C ASP A 31 -19.48 -1.21 -29.65
N ARG A 32 -19.22 -1.11 -28.34
CA ARG A 32 -18.48 0.05 -27.81
C ARG A 32 -17.45 -0.28 -26.73
N ALA A 33 -17.90 -0.86 -25.60
CA ALA A 33 -17.12 -0.82 -24.35
C ALA A 33 -16.25 -2.06 -24.12
N LEU A 34 -16.72 -3.24 -24.56
CA LEU A 34 -16.06 -4.50 -24.29
C LEU A 34 -15.20 -4.96 -25.48
N PRO A 35 -14.05 -5.63 -25.22
CA PRO A 35 -13.22 -6.23 -26.27
C PRO A 35 -13.84 -7.56 -26.75
N ASP A 36 -13.52 -7.97 -27.97
CA ASP A 36 -13.76 -9.35 -28.44
C ASP A 36 -12.70 -10.30 -27.85
N ILE A 37 -13.10 -11.47 -27.40
CA ILE A 37 -12.19 -12.45 -26.76
C ILE A 37 -11.12 -12.96 -27.72
N ARG A 38 -11.35 -12.93 -29.07
CA ARG A 38 -10.49 -13.48 -30.10
C ARG A 38 -9.31 -12.56 -30.44
N ASP A 39 -9.57 -11.26 -30.65
CA ASP A 39 -8.54 -10.28 -31.05
C ASP A 39 -8.20 -9.27 -29.95
N GLY A 40 -8.97 -9.24 -28.87
CA GLY A 40 -8.74 -8.33 -27.73
C GLY A 40 -9.01 -6.86 -28.02
N LEU A 41 -9.69 -6.55 -29.12
CA LEU A 41 -9.93 -5.18 -29.55
C LEU A 41 -11.37 -4.76 -29.31
N LYS A 42 -11.55 -3.48 -28.94
CA LYS A 42 -12.83 -2.81 -29.01
C LYS A 42 -13.14 -2.43 -30.46
N PRO A 43 -14.40 -2.26 -30.86
CA PRO A 43 -14.75 -1.90 -32.22
C PRO A 43 -14.00 -0.69 -32.78
N VAL A 44 -13.86 0.40 -32.01
CA VAL A 44 -13.11 1.59 -32.46
C VAL A 44 -11.65 1.28 -32.74
N GLN A 45 -10.99 0.47 -31.90
CA GLN A 45 -9.58 0.08 -32.10
C GLN A 45 -9.40 -0.77 -33.37
N ARG A 46 -10.31 -1.73 -33.57
CA ARG A 46 -10.33 -2.59 -34.78
C ARG A 46 -10.51 -1.76 -36.04
N ARG A 47 -11.45 -0.80 -36.05
CA ARG A 47 -11.71 0.13 -37.17
C ARG A 47 -10.50 1.02 -37.46
N ILE A 48 -9.78 1.48 -36.43
CA ILE A 48 -8.54 2.26 -36.60
C ILE A 48 -7.46 1.43 -37.31
N ILE A 49 -7.18 0.21 -36.87
CA ILE A 49 -6.16 -0.66 -37.48
C ILE A 49 -6.56 -1.00 -38.93
N TYR A 50 -7.84 -1.31 -39.16
CA TYR A 50 -8.35 -1.62 -40.50
C TYR A 50 -8.26 -0.42 -41.46
N ALA A 51 -8.66 0.78 -41.02
CA ALA A 51 -8.52 2.01 -41.79
C ALA A 51 -7.04 2.33 -42.13
N MET A 52 -6.16 2.17 -41.15
CA MET A 52 -4.72 2.39 -41.37
C MET A 52 -4.11 1.41 -42.37
N ASN A 53 -4.54 0.14 -42.34
CA ASN A 53 -4.14 -0.84 -43.33
C ASN A 53 -4.63 -0.46 -44.75
N ASN A 54 -5.87 -0.02 -44.88
CA ASN A 54 -6.44 0.41 -46.18
C ASN A 54 -5.75 1.69 -46.72
N LEU A 55 -5.32 2.58 -45.81
CA LEU A 55 -4.51 3.76 -46.12
C LEU A 55 -3.03 3.41 -46.40
N LYS A 56 -2.64 2.14 -46.29
CA LYS A 56 -1.25 1.65 -46.45
C LYS A 56 -0.27 2.34 -45.48
N LEU A 57 -0.68 2.55 -44.25
CA LEU A 57 0.16 3.11 -43.20
C LEU A 57 0.92 2.00 -42.47
N HIS A 58 1.75 1.27 -43.18
CA HIS A 58 2.52 0.12 -42.70
C HIS A 58 3.75 0.57 -41.89
N TYR A 59 4.27 -0.30 -41.03
CA TYR A 59 5.38 0.00 -40.13
C TYR A 59 6.69 0.37 -40.83
N ASP A 60 6.87 -0.07 -42.07
CA ASP A 60 8.05 0.17 -42.92
C ASP A 60 7.91 1.41 -43.84
N LEU A 61 6.74 2.07 -43.79
CA LEU A 61 6.44 3.25 -44.61
C LEU A 61 6.49 4.52 -43.75
N PRO A 62 6.64 5.71 -44.33
CA PRO A 62 6.66 6.97 -43.63
C PRO A 62 5.36 7.25 -42.88
N HIS A 63 5.46 7.84 -41.68
CA HIS A 63 4.34 8.35 -40.91
C HIS A 63 3.49 9.36 -41.68
N LYS A 64 2.20 9.42 -41.35
CA LYS A 64 1.26 10.42 -41.93
C LYS A 64 0.51 11.10 -40.82
N LYS A 65 0.02 12.32 -41.05
CA LYS A 65 -0.75 13.09 -40.05
C LYS A 65 -1.89 12.26 -39.48
N SER A 66 -2.02 12.24 -38.13
CA SER A 66 -3.05 11.47 -37.44
C SER A 66 -4.46 11.88 -37.87
N ALA A 67 -4.66 13.16 -38.19
CA ALA A 67 -5.91 13.69 -38.71
C ALA A 67 -6.42 12.94 -39.96
N ARG A 68 -5.51 12.41 -40.82
CA ARG A 68 -5.89 11.61 -41.99
C ARG A 68 -6.55 10.28 -41.57
N THR A 69 -5.97 9.59 -40.61
CA THR A 69 -6.54 8.35 -40.06
C THR A 69 -7.87 8.60 -39.38
N VAL A 70 -7.95 9.65 -38.56
CA VAL A 70 -9.20 10.03 -37.88
C VAL A 70 -10.30 10.32 -38.87
N GLY A 71 -9.98 11.09 -39.97
CA GLY A 71 -10.92 11.40 -41.02
C GLY A 71 -11.45 10.16 -41.77
N GLU A 72 -10.55 9.19 -42.07
CA GLU A 72 -10.92 7.92 -42.69
C GLU A 72 -11.83 7.08 -41.79
N VAL A 73 -11.49 6.98 -40.50
CA VAL A 73 -12.26 6.20 -39.54
C VAL A 73 -13.65 6.79 -39.30
N ILE A 74 -13.76 8.09 -39.08
CA ILE A 74 -15.05 8.76 -38.85
C ILE A 74 -15.95 8.74 -40.09
N GLY A 75 -15.34 8.91 -41.27
CA GLY A 75 -16.08 8.99 -42.54
C GLY A 75 -16.61 7.65 -43.01
N LYS A 76 -15.91 6.53 -42.71
CA LYS A 76 -16.24 5.23 -43.28
C LYS A 76 -16.71 4.18 -42.29
N TYR A 77 -16.24 4.21 -41.03
CA TYR A 77 -16.42 3.06 -40.12
C TYR A 77 -17.03 3.43 -38.78
N HIS A 78 -16.72 4.62 -38.22
CA HIS A 78 -17.07 4.91 -36.84
C HIS A 78 -17.73 6.29 -36.71
N PRO A 79 -19.08 6.38 -36.83
CA PRO A 79 -19.85 7.64 -36.88
C PRO A 79 -19.97 8.29 -35.49
N HIS A 80 -18.84 8.64 -34.86
CA HIS A 80 -18.74 9.27 -33.54
C HIS A 80 -17.73 10.42 -33.55
N GLY A 81 -17.62 11.18 -32.44
CA GLY A 81 -16.72 12.32 -32.38
C GLY A 81 -15.25 11.98 -32.67
N ASP A 82 -14.58 12.86 -33.40
CA ASP A 82 -13.17 12.77 -33.79
C ASP A 82 -12.22 12.64 -32.59
N SER A 83 -12.54 13.35 -31.48
CA SER A 83 -11.77 13.32 -30.24
C SER A 83 -11.68 11.91 -29.66
N SER A 84 -12.81 11.16 -29.65
CA SER A 84 -12.84 9.80 -29.11
C SER A 84 -11.99 8.81 -29.94
N ILE A 85 -11.97 8.99 -31.26
CA ILE A 85 -11.14 8.20 -32.17
C ILE A 85 -9.66 8.54 -31.96
N TYR A 86 -9.33 9.84 -31.87
CA TYR A 86 -7.95 10.27 -31.66
C TYR A 86 -7.40 9.83 -30.32
N GLU A 87 -8.17 9.96 -29.22
CA GLU A 87 -7.78 9.47 -27.88
C GLU A 87 -7.55 7.96 -27.87
N ALA A 88 -8.37 7.18 -28.58
CA ALA A 88 -8.14 5.75 -28.74
C ALA A 88 -6.82 5.46 -29.47
N MET A 89 -6.51 6.20 -30.57
CA MET A 89 -5.23 6.09 -31.29
C MET A 89 -4.05 6.42 -30.38
N VAL A 90 -4.13 7.52 -29.63
CA VAL A 90 -3.10 7.94 -28.67
C VAL A 90 -2.86 6.84 -27.64
N ARG A 91 -3.93 6.30 -27.00
CA ARG A 91 -3.79 5.23 -26.02
C ARG A 91 -3.13 3.97 -26.61
N MET A 92 -3.42 3.60 -27.87
CA MET A 92 -2.83 2.47 -28.57
C MET A 92 -1.33 2.65 -28.87
N SER A 93 -0.80 3.87 -28.80
CA SER A 93 0.62 4.18 -29.02
C SER A 93 1.44 4.37 -27.74
N GLN A 94 0.80 4.40 -26.56
CA GLN A 94 1.45 4.67 -25.29
C GLN A 94 2.08 3.42 -24.68
N SER A 95 3.41 3.40 -24.56
CA SER A 95 4.18 2.26 -24.03
C SER A 95 3.96 2.03 -22.53
N TRP A 96 3.59 3.06 -21.77
CA TRP A 96 3.24 2.93 -20.34
C TRP A 96 1.81 2.42 -20.10
N LYS A 97 1.03 2.23 -21.16
CA LYS A 97 -0.34 1.68 -21.13
C LYS A 97 -0.42 0.28 -21.75
N ASN A 98 0.47 -0.06 -22.67
CA ASN A 98 0.44 -1.28 -23.43
C ASN A 98 1.80 -1.99 -23.37
N ASN A 99 1.82 -3.30 -23.12
CA ASN A 99 3.03 -4.11 -23.19
C ASN A 99 3.58 -4.20 -24.64
N SER A 100 2.68 -4.13 -25.62
CA SER A 100 3.05 -4.08 -27.03
C SER A 100 2.18 -3.04 -27.73
N VAL A 101 2.77 -1.90 -28.11
CA VAL A 101 2.05 -0.82 -28.77
C VAL A 101 1.53 -1.24 -30.14
N LEU A 102 0.31 -0.87 -30.45
CA LEU A 102 -0.35 -1.18 -31.73
C LEU A 102 -0.05 -0.13 -32.78
N LEU A 103 0.17 1.12 -32.39
CA LEU A 103 0.48 2.25 -33.24
C LEU A 103 1.84 2.84 -32.91
N ASP A 104 2.56 3.27 -33.94
CA ASP A 104 3.78 4.06 -33.82
C ASP A 104 3.45 5.52 -34.18
N MET A 105 3.65 6.42 -33.19
CA MET A 105 3.32 7.84 -33.34
C MET A 105 4.56 8.72 -33.15
N HIS A 106 4.66 9.74 -33.99
CA HIS A 106 5.59 10.83 -33.88
C HIS A 106 4.91 12.10 -33.32
N GLY A 107 5.61 12.86 -32.51
CA GLY A 107 5.11 14.04 -31.83
C GLY A 107 4.69 13.73 -30.40
N ASN A 108 4.05 14.70 -29.75
CA ASN A 108 3.59 14.54 -28.38
C ASN A 108 2.31 13.69 -28.34
N ASN A 109 2.43 12.44 -27.89
CA ASN A 109 1.32 11.51 -27.65
C ASN A 109 0.95 11.37 -26.16
N GLY A 110 1.22 12.42 -25.35
CA GLY A 110 1.01 12.44 -23.90
C GLY A 110 2.22 11.93 -23.12
N SER A 111 2.11 11.95 -21.81
CA SER A 111 3.14 11.47 -20.90
C SER A 111 2.57 10.66 -19.74
N ILE A 112 3.44 9.97 -19.00
CA ILE A 112 3.10 9.28 -17.75
C ILE A 112 2.79 10.27 -16.61
N ASP A 113 3.11 11.56 -16.81
CA ASP A 113 2.77 12.68 -15.91
C ASP A 113 1.32 13.14 -16.05
N GLY A 114 0.58 12.54 -17.00
CA GLY A 114 -0.81 12.86 -17.25
C GLY A 114 -1.01 14.00 -18.23
N ASP A 115 0.03 14.45 -18.92
CA ASP A 115 -0.10 15.43 -19.99
C ASP A 115 -0.90 14.84 -21.15
N GLY A 116 -1.78 15.63 -21.71
CA GLY A 116 -2.55 15.28 -22.90
C GLY A 116 -1.69 15.25 -24.16
N ALA A 117 -2.12 14.48 -25.16
CA ALA A 117 -1.49 14.49 -26.47
C ALA A 117 -1.70 15.84 -27.19
N ALA A 118 -0.76 16.20 -28.04
CA ALA A 118 -0.94 17.33 -28.94
C ALA A 118 -2.12 17.07 -29.92
N ALA A 119 -2.73 18.12 -30.45
CA ALA A 119 -3.84 17.97 -31.40
C ALA A 119 -3.42 17.13 -32.62
N MET A 120 -4.35 16.36 -33.20
CA MET A 120 -4.12 15.38 -34.28
C MET A 120 -3.50 15.95 -35.56
N ARG A 121 -3.56 17.28 -35.75
CA ARG A 121 -2.91 17.98 -36.87
C ARG A 121 -1.39 18.09 -36.72
N TYR A 122 -0.87 17.96 -35.50
CA TYR A 122 0.56 18.04 -35.19
C TYR A 122 1.21 16.65 -35.09
N THR A 123 0.50 15.64 -34.65
CA THR A 123 1.02 14.26 -34.54
C THR A 123 0.96 13.52 -35.88
N GLU A 124 1.82 12.52 -36.02
CA GLU A 124 1.87 11.63 -37.18
C GLU A 124 1.83 10.18 -36.68
N CYS A 125 1.22 9.29 -37.46
CA CYS A 125 1.05 7.89 -37.04
C CYS A 125 1.26 6.92 -38.21
N ARG A 126 1.58 5.69 -37.86
CA ARG A 126 1.55 4.48 -38.69
C ARG A 126 1.28 3.26 -37.79
N LEU A 127 1.00 2.12 -38.42
CA LEU A 127 0.95 0.85 -37.65
C LEU A 127 2.34 0.55 -37.09
N SER A 128 2.39 0.06 -35.87
CA SER A 128 3.59 -0.59 -35.37
C SER A 128 3.79 -1.95 -36.07
N ARG A 129 4.95 -2.57 -35.92
CA ARG A 129 5.16 -3.93 -36.39
C ARG A 129 4.17 -4.93 -35.75
N PHE A 130 3.89 -4.77 -34.47
CA PHE A 130 2.90 -5.57 -33.75
C PHE A 130 1.48 -5.32 -34.31
N GLY A 131 1.09 -4.05 -34.50
CA GLY A 131 -0.21 -3.68 -35.03
C GLY A 131 -0.44 -4.17 -36.47
N GLN A 132 0.61 -4.18 -37.31
CA GLN A 132 0.52 -4.73 -38.65
C GLN A 132 0.37 -6.26 -38.65
N THR A 133 1.07 -6.97 -37.76
CA THR A 133 0.93 -8.42 -37.63
C THR A 133 -0.50 -8.82 -37.17
N MET A 134 -1.21 -7.92 -36.45
CA MET A 134 -2.62 -8.15 -36.08
C MET A 134 -3.57 -8.29 -37.26
N ILE A 135 -3.25 -7.66 -38.40
CA ILE A 135 -4.13 -7.59 -39.57
C ILE A 135 -3.59 -8.40 -40.78
N GLU A 136 -2.49 -9.13 -40.60
CA GLU A 136 -1.95 -10.01 -41.63
C GLU A 136 -3.02 -10.96 -42.17
N ASN A 137 -3.02 -11.19 -43.50
CA ASN A 137 -3.94 -12.08 -44.20
C ASN A 137 -5.42 -11.64 -44.20
N ILE A 138 -5.73 -10.36 -43.94
CA ILE A 138 -7.12 -9.87 -44.02
C ILE A 138 -7.71 -10.06 -45.44
N ASP A 139 -6.88 -9.98 -46.48
CA ASP A 139 -7.27 -10.11 -47.88
C ASP A 139 -7.53 -11.57 -48.28
N LYS A 140 -7.32 -12.56 -47.38
CA LYS A 140 -7.45 -13.99 -47.66
C LYS A 140 -8.78 -14.60 -47.19
N ASN A 141 -9.81 -13.78 -47.05
CA ASN A 141 -11.13 -14.20 -46.58
C ASN A 141 -11.07 -14.96 -45.22
N THR A 142 -10.14 -14.53 -44.35
CA THR A 142 -9.87 -15.21 -43.07
C THR A 142 -10.90 -14.92 -41.99
N VAL A 143 -11.61 -13.78 -42.10
CA VAL A 143 -12.64 -13.31 -41.21
C VAL A 143 -13.86 -12.82 -41.95
N GLU A 144 -14.98 -12.79 -41.30
CA GLU A 144 -16.21 -12.25 -41.83
C GLU A 144 -16.13 -10.73 -41.95
N LEU A 145 -16.55 -10.22 -43.12
CA LEU A 145 -16.71 -8.80 -43.39
C LEU A 145 -18.21 -8.45 -43.39
N ILE A 146 -18.60 -7.49 -42.59
CA ILE A 146 -19.97 -6.96 -42.51
C ILE A 146 -20.02 -5.57 -43.17
N ASN A 147 -21.21 -5.10 -43.52
CA ASN A 147 -21.39 -3.74 -43.95
C ASN A 147 -21.16 -2.76 -42.81
N ASN A 148 -20.61 -1.59 -43.13
CA ASN A 148 -20.48 -0.47 -42.22
C ASN A 148 -21.87 0.14 -41.89
N PHE A 149 -21.90 1.27 -41.15
CA PHE A 149 -23.09 1.93 -40.67
C PHE A 149 -24.03 2.48 -41.74
N ASP A 150 -23.57 2.71 -42.98
CA ASP A 150 -24.31 3.25 -44.13
C ASP A 150 -24.33 2.30 -45.35
N ASP A 151 -23.91 1.07 -45.16
CA ASP A 151 -23.83 0.04 -46.21
C ASP A 151 -22.91 0.40 -47.43
N SER A 152 -22.10 1.45 -47.34
CA SER A 152 -21.19 1.88 -48.39
C SER A 152 -19.87 1.12 -48.45
N GLU A 153 -19.39 0.62 -47.31
CA GLU A 153 -18.09 -0.04 -47.17
C GLU A 153 -18.25 -1.32 -46.30
N LYS A 154 -17.22 -2.14 -46.29
CA LYS A 154 -17.17 -3.33 -45.46
C LYS A 154 -16.11 -3.19 -44.34
N GLU A 155 -16.41 -3.71 -43.17
CA GLU A 155 -15.51 -3.77 -42.03
C GLU A 155 -15.43 -5.19 -41.43
N PRO A 156 -14.28 -5.58 -40.87
CA PRO A 156 -14.12 -6.90 -40.27
C PRO A 156 -14.79 -6.99 -38.90
N THR A 157 -15.48 -8.12 -38.64
CA THR A 157 -16.04 -8.43 -37.32
C THR A 157 -14.96 -8.66 -36.27
N VAL A 158 -13.80 -9.18 -36.67
CA VAL A 158 -12.61 -9.48 -35.84
C VAL A 158 -11.38 -9.44 -36.75
N LEU A 159 -10.19 -9.13 -36.19
CA LEU A 159 -8.95 -9.20 -36.98
C LEU A 159 -8.41 -10.64 -37.07
N PRO A 160 -7.77 -11.01 -38.19
CA PRO A 160 -7.20 -12.33 -38.41
C PRO A 160 -5.86 -12.52 -37.71
N THR A 161 -5.81 -12.20 -36.43
CA THR A 161 -4.57 -12.18 -35.65
C THR A 161 -4.17 -13.55 -35.13
N LEU A 162 -2.88 -13.85 -35.22
CA LEU A 162 -2.22 -14.93 -34.50
C LEU A 162 -1.46 -14.45 -33.26
N LEU A 163 -1.67 -13.17 -32.84
CA LEU A 163 -1.12 -12.58 -31.64
C LEU A 163 -2.19 -12.57 -30.53
N PRO A 164 -1.91 -13.05 -29.32
CA PRO A 164 -2.86 -13.09 -28.21
C PRO A 164 -2.99 -11.71 -27.51
N ASN A 165 -3.41 -10.70 -28.27
CA ASN A 165 -3.43 -9.30 -27.87
C ASN A 165 -4.28 -9.05 -26.62
N LEU A 166 -5.40 -9.77 -26.44
CA LEU A 166 -6.25 -9.62 -25.25
C LEU A 166 -5.47 -9.79 -23.93
N LEU A 167 -4.60 -10.78 -23.87
CA LEU A 167 -3.81 -11.04 -22.68
C LEU A 167 -2.55 -10.16 -22.62
N ILE A 168 -1.93 -9.87 -23.75
CA ILE A 168 -0.71 -9.05 -23.79
C ILE A 168 -1.01 -7.62 -23.33
N ASN A 169 -1.99 -6.96 -23.95
CA ASN A 169 -2.30 -5.55 -23.71
C ASN A 169 -3.45 -5.32 -22.74
N GLY A 170 -4.18 -6.38 -22.37
CA GLY A 170 -5.34 -6.25 -21.50
C GLY A 170 -6.45 -5.41 -22.14
N ALA A 171 -7.47 -5.10 -21.35
CA ALA A 171 -8.54 -4.17 -21.73
C ALA A 171 -9.27 -3.65 -20.52
N SER A 172 -9.67 -2.39 -20.50
CA SER A 172 -10.53 -1.81 -19.50
C SER A 172 -11.75 -1.14 -20.17
N GLY A 173 -12.93 -1.26 -19.58
CA GLY A 173 -14.15 -0.66 -20.13
C GLY A 173 -15.34 -0.77 -19.20
N ILE A 174 -16.26 0.18 -19.34
CA ILE A 174 -17.51 0.24 -18.53
C ILE A 174 -18.67 0.26 -19.51
N ALA A 175 -19.58 -0.69 -19.35
CA ALA A 175 -20.81 -0.85 -20.10
C ALA A 175 -22.03 -0.85 -19.18
N ALA A 176 -23.23 -0.91 -19.73
CA ALA A 176 -24.46 -1.03 -18.95
C ALA A 176 -24.56 -2.42 -18.29
N GLY A 177 -24.38 -2.47 -16.96
CA GLY A 177 -24.42 -3.72 -16.18
C GLY A 177 -23.14 -4.59 -16.26
N TYR A 178 -22.16 -4.22 -17.07
CA TYR A 178 -20.88 -4.92 -17.21
C TYR A 178 -19.71 -3.97 -17.13
N ALA A 179 -18.65 -4.42 -16.47
CA ALA A 179 -17.36 -3.75 -16.50
C ALA A 179 -16.29 -4.78 -16.84
N THR A 180 -15.28 -4.39 -17.59
CA THR A 180 -14.10 -5.22 -17.84
C THR A 180 -12.85 -4.51 -17.35
N ASN A 181 -11.95 -5.26 -16.74
CA ASN A 181 -10.63 -4.82 -16.35
C ASN A 181 -9.67 -6.02 -16.42
N ILE A 182 -9.18 -6.27 -17.60
CA ILE A 182 -8.26 -7.37 -17.91
C ILE A 182 -6.85 -6.80 -17.81
N PRO A 183 -6.00 -7.32 -16.90
CA PRO A 183 -4.63 -6.83 -16.77
C PRO A 183 -3.78 -7.23 -17.99
N THR A 184 -2.66 -6.56 -18.15
CA THR A 184 -1.62 -6.92 -19.10
C THR A 184 -0.78 -8.09 -18.57
N PHE A 185 -0.25 -8.92 -19.51
CA PHE A 185 0.62 -10.05 -19.19
C PHE A 185 1.89 -10.01 -20.03
N ASN A 186 2.95 -10.67 -19.54
CA ASN A 186 4.20 -10.77 -20.26
C ASN A 186 4.04 -11.56 -21.56
N PHE A 187 4.60 -11.04 -22.66
CA PHE A 187 4.49 -11.66 -23.98
C PHE A 187 5.03 -13.09 -24.00
N ASN A 188 6.21 -13.31 -23.45
CA ASN A 188 6.87 -14.62 -23.45
C ASN A 188 6.05 -15.65 -22.67
N GLU A 189 5.51 -15.27 -21.52
CA GLU A 189 4.73 -16.13 -20.64
C GLU A 189 3.38 -16.51 -21.28
N VAL A 190 2.70 -15.57 -21.93
CA VAL A 190 1.44 -15.84 -22.64
C VAL A 190 1.68 -16.82 -23.78
N VAL A 191 2.73 -16.65 -24.55
CA VAL A 191 3.09 -17.59 -25.63
C VAL A 191 3.40 -18.98 -25.07
N ASP A 192 4.17 -19.06 -23.99
CA ASP A 192 4.50 -20.34 -23.35
C ASP A 192 3.24 -21.01 -22.77
N ALA A 193 2.31 -20.24 -22.20
CA ALA A 193 1.03 -20.75 -21.69
C ALA A 193 0.15 -21.31 -22.83
N ILE A 194 0.09 -20.62 -23.98
CA ILE A 194 -0.64 -21.12 -25.16
C ILE A 194 0.00 -22.40 -25.70
N ILE A 195 1.31 -22.46 -25.83
CA ILE A 195 2.03 -23.67 -26.28
C ILE A 195 1.77 -24.82 -25.32
N THR A 196 1.85 -24.59 -24.01
CA THR A 196 1.55 -25.60 -22.98
C THR A 196 0.11 -26.11 -23.09
N ARG A 197 -0.84 -25.22 -23.39
CA ARG A 197 -2.26 -25.58 -23.55
C ARG A 197 -2.51 -26.37 -24.83
N ILE A 198 -1.81 -26.06 -25.94
CA ILE A 198 -1.86 -26.82 -27.20
C ILE A 198 -1.27 -28.22 -26.99
N ASP A 199 -0.12 -28.33 -26.31
CA ASP A 199 0.56 -29.61 -26.09
C ASP A 199 -0.20 -30.50 -25.08
N SER A 200 -0.93 -29.90 -24.17
CA SER A 200 -1.70 -30.57 -23.12
C SER A 200 -3.08 -29.95 -22.95
N PRO A 201 -4.08 -30.29 -23.81
CA PRO A 201 -5.41 -29.69 -23.80
C PRO A 201 -6.17 -29.83 -22.47
N ASN A 202 -5.82 -30.82 -21.66
CA ASN A 202 -6.42 -31.10 -20.34
C ASN A 202 -5.54 -30.63 -19.16
N CYS A 203 -4.52 -29.80 -19.40
CA CYS A 203 -3.65 -29.33 -18.34
C CYS A 203 -4.44 -28.56 -17.27
N GLN A 204 -4.03 -28.77 -16.00
CA GLN A 204 -4.60 -28.04 -14.88
C GLN A 204 -4.10 -26.60 -14.81
N LEU A 205 -4.85 -25.74 -14.15
CA LEU A 205 -4.48 -24.33 -13.93
C LEU A 205 -3.06 -24.19 -13.34
N LYS A 206 -2.66 -25.11 -12.46
CA LYS A 206 -1.33 -25.10 -11.83
C LYS A 206 -0.19 -25.13 -12.87
N SER A 207 -0.35 -25.91 -13.95
CA SER A 207 0.66 -25.97 -15.02
C SER A 207 0.78 -24.64 -15.78
N ILE A 208 -0.34 -23.97 -16.02
CA ILE A 208 -0.33 -22.64 -16.65
C ILE A 208 0.32 -21.61 -15.71
N MET A 209 0.02 -21.67 -14.41
CA MET A 209 0.63 -20.74 -13.42
C MET A 209 2.15 -20.93 -13.22
N GLN A 210 2.72 -22.07 -13.65
CA GLN A 210 4.17 -22.25 -13.63
C GLN A 210 4.87 -21.44 -14.72
N VAL A 211 4.23 -21.28 -15.88
CA VAL A 211 4.79 -20.56 -17.03
C VAL A 211 4.29 -19.11 -17.14
N MET A 212 3.12 -18.83 -16.56
CA MET A 212 2.49 -17.50 -16.51
C MET A 212 1.99 -17.25 -15.08
N PRO A 213 2.88 -16.80 -14.18
CA PRO A 213 2.58 -16.72 -12.73
C PRO A 213 1.59 -15.61 -12.36
N GLY A 214 1.39 -14.62 -13.22
CA GLY A 214 0.48 -13.51 -12.98
C GLY A 214 0.61 -12.35 -13.98
N PRO A 215 -0.12 -11.26 -13.77
CA PRO A 215 -0.02 -10.06 -14.59
C PRO A 215 1.40 -9.52 -14.69
N ASP A 216 1.69 -8.80 -15.77
CA ASP A 216 2.92 -8.06 -15.98
C ASP A 216 2.56 -6.68 -16.55
N PHE A 217 2.88 -5.63 -15.81
CA PHE A 217 2.49 -4.27 -16.17
C PHE A 217 3.64 -3.52 -16.85
N PRO A 218 3.38 -2.68 -17.87
CA PRO A 218 4.42 -1.95 -18.58
C PRO A 218 5.17 -0.94 -17.71
N THR A 219 4.60 -0.50 -16.59
CA THR A 219 5.26 0.34 -15.59
C THR A 219 6.06 -0.44 -14.54
N GLY A 220 6.05 -1.79 -14.60
CA GLY A 220 6.70 -2.65 -13.63
C GLY A 220 6.01 -2.66 -12.26
N GLY A 221 6.80 -2.57 -11.19
CA GLY A 221 6.31 -2.58 -9.81
C GLY A 221 6.23 -3.97 -9.18
N ILE A 222 5.63 -4.03 -7.99
CA ILE A 222 5.50 -5.25 -7.19
C ILE A 222 4.02 -5.59 -7.05
N ILE A 223 3.66 -6.81 -7.41
CA ILE A 223 2.31 -7.34 -7.27
C ILE A 223 2.24 -8.14 -5.96
N LEU A 224 1.32 -7.74 -5.09
CA LEU A 224 1.01 -8.37 -3.81
C LEU A 224 -0.33 -9.11 -3.89
N ASN A 225 -0.63 -9.96 -2.89
CA ASN A 225 -1.86 -10.74 -2.80
C ASN A 225 -1.98 -11.79 -3.92
N ARG A 226 -1.13 -12.80 -3.86
CA ARG A 226 -1.09 -13.91 -4.82
C ARG A 226 -2.43 -14.67 -4.94
N ASP A 227 -3.21 -14.73 -3.87
CA ASP A 227 -4.52 -15.39 -3.88
C ASP A 227 -5.49 -14.71 -4.85
N GLY A 228 -5.41 -13.38 -4.95
CA GLY A 228 -6.20 -12.61 -5.92
C GLY A 228 -5.88 -12.96 -7.38
N ILE A 229 -4.63 -13.36 -7.69
CA ILE A 229 -4.24 -13.86 -9.02
C ILE A 229 -4.88 -15.23 -9.26
N ILE A 230 -4.83 -16.13 -8.27
CA ILE A 230 -5.40 -17.47 -8.34
C ILE A 230 -6.91 -17.41 -8.58
N ASP A 231 -7.60 -16.53 -7.85
CA ASP A 231 -9.04 -16.31 -8.00
C ASP A 231 -9.38 -15.77 -9.39
N ALA A 232 -8.63 -14.76 -9.88
CA ALA A 232 -8.79 -14.22 -11.23
C ALA A 232 -8.62 -15.30 -12.30
N TYR A 233 -7.62 -16.16 -12.17
CA TYR A 233 -7.37 -17.24 -13.13
C TYR A 233 -8.46 -18.30 -13.11
N LYS A 234 -9.05 -18.61 -11.93
CA LYS A 234 -10.13 -19.60 -11.78
C LYS A 234 -11.49 -19.09 -12.23
N THR A 235 -11.82 -17.84 -11.89
CA THR A 235 -13.18 -17.34 -12.00
C THR A 235 -13.34 -16.17 -12.98
N GLY A 236 -12.25 -15.58 -13.42
CA GLY A 236 -12.24 -14.30 -14.14
C GLY A 236 -12.36 -13.07 -13.23
N LYS A 237 -12.47 -13.24 -11.91
CA LYS A 237 -12.51 -12.15 -10.92
C LYS A 237 -11.46 -12.31 -9.85
N GLY A 238 -10.78 -11.23 -9.52
CA GLY A 238 -9.78 -11.21 -8.45
C GLY A 238 -9.46 -9.78 -8.04
N LYS A 239 -8.68 -9.66 -6.99
CA LYS A 239 -8.20 -8.36 -6.51
C LYS A 239 -6.74 -8.50 -6.12
N ILE A 240 -5.88 -7.73 -6.75
CA ILE A 240 -4.45 -7.65 -6.43
C ILE A 240 -4.11 -6.25 -5.93
N THR A 241 -2.98 -6.13 -5.29
CA THR A 241 -2.40 -4.84 -4.88
C THR A 241 -1.12 -4.62 -5.68
N ILE A 242 -0.99 -3.45 -6.29
CA ILE A 242 0.21 -3.05 -7.05
C ILE A 242 0.94 -1.99 -6.23
N ARG A 243 2.24 -2.20 -6.03
CA ARG A 243 3.12 -1.30 -5.29
C ARG A 243 4.27 -0.85 -6.18
N GLY A 244 4.58 0.44 -6.19
CA GLY A 244 5.79 0.96 -6.83
C GLY A 244 7.05 0.57 -6.05
N LYS A 245 8.22 0.57 -6.70
CA LYS A 245 9.51 0.28 -6.04
C LYS A 245 10.10 1.54 -5.45
N ILE A 246 10.45 1.46 -4.16
CA ILE A 246 11.16 2.52 -3.41
C ILE A 246 12.38 1.88 -2.77
N GLU A 247 13.56 2.37 -3.09
CA GLU A 247 14.84 1.88 -2.61
C GLU A 247 15.65 3.01 -1.99
N LEU A 248 16.41 2.70 -0.93
CA LEU A 248 17.35 3.63 -0.31
C LEU A 248 18.68 3.57 -1.06
N LEU A 249 19.03 4.65 -1.76
CA LEU A 249 20.28 4.74 -2.51
C LEU A 249 21.47 5.01 -1.58
N ASN A 250 21.27 5.88 -0.58
CA ASN A 250 22.28 6.25 0.41
C ASN A 250 21.62 6.79 1.69
N ALA A 251 22.41 7.23 2.67
CA ALA A 251 21.91 7.70 3.98
C ALA A 251 20.94 8.91 3.92
N LYS A 252 20.78 9.56 2.78
CA LYS A 252 19.94 10.76 2.63
C LYS A 252 19.03 10.74 1.41
N THR A 253 19.16 9.73 0.53
CA THR A 253 18.46 9.72 -0.75
C THR A 253 17.74 8.41 -0.96
N ALA A 254 16.44 8.45 -1.18
CA ALA A 254 15.65 7.33 -1.64
C ALA A 254 15.21 7.56 -3.09
N LEU A 255 15.08 6.47 -3.83
CA LEU A 255 14.78 6.45 -5.25
C LEU A 255 13.51 5.65 -5.53
N ILE A 256 12.61 6.22 -6.35
CA ILE A 256 11.47 5.50 -6.91
C ILE A 256 11.81 5.19 -8.37
N THR A 257 11.88 3.90 -8.70
CA THR A 257 12.20 3.40 -10.05
C THR A 257 10.98 2.88 -10.81
N SER A 258 9.85 2.67 -10.14
CA SER A 258 8.59 2.28 -10.78
C SER A 258 7.40 2.81 -9.99
N ILE A 259 6.30 3.08 -10.69
CA ILE A 259 5.02 3.49 -10.12
C ILE A 259 3.95 2.46 -10.46
N PRO A 260 2.87 2.33 -9.68
CA PRO A 260 1.78 1.42 -10.00
C PRO A 260 1.13 1.74 -11.35
N TYR A 261 0.68 0.69 -12.04
CA TYR A 261 0.01 0.81 -13.33
C TYR A 261 -1.25 1.69 -13.24
N GLU A 262 -1.50 2.49 -14.28
CA GLU A 262 -2.61 3.45 -14.39
C GLU A 262 -2.60 4.57 -13.33
N THR A 263 -1.46 4.84 -12.68
CA THR A 263 -1.30 6.01 -11.82
C THR A 263 -0.60 7.16 -12.54
N ASN A 264 -0.67 8.35 -11.96
CA ASN A 264 -0.06 9.57 -12.49
C ASN A 264 1.18 9.94 -11.68
N LYS A 265 2.34 10.05 -12.35
CA LYS A 265 3.63 10.32 -11.72
C LYS A 265 3.64 11.67 -10.99
N SER A 266 3.19 12.75 -11.64
CA SER A 266 3.14 14.09 -11.04
C SER A 266 2.21 14.16 -9.83
N ALA A 267 1.10 13.40 -9.84
CA ALA A 267 0.20 13.32 -8.68
C ALA A 267 0.87 12.61 -7.50
N ILE A 268 1.62 11.54 -7.75
CA ILE A 268 2.37 10.82 -6.72
C ILE A 268 3.42 11.73 -6.08
N ILE A 269 4.19 12.47 -6.90
CA ILE A 269 5.21 13.41 -6.41
C ILE A 269 4.58 14.44 -5.45
N LYS A 270 3.47 15.06 -5.86
CA LYS A 270 2.73 16.01 -5.03
C LYS A 270 2.21 15.40 -3.72
N GLN A 271 1.71 14.15 -3.79
CA GLN A 271 1.24 13.43 -2.60
C GLN A 271 2.38 13.14 -1.62
N ILE A 272 3.57 12.78 -2.12
CA ILE A 272 4.75 12.53 -1.28
C ILE A 272 5.22 13.83 -0.63
N ASP A 273 5.27 14.92 -1.36
CA ASP A 273 5.67 16.23 -0.85
C ASP A 273 4.75 16.69 0.30
N MET A 274 3.43 16.53 0.15
CA MET A 274 2.44 16.82 1.19
C MET A 274 2.58 15.96 2.46
N LEU A 275 3.25 14.80 2.41
CA LEU A 275 3.47 13.99 3.61
C LEU A 275 4.43 14.65 4.59
N SER A 276 5.39 15.44 4.11
CA SER A 276 6.33 16.18 4.96
C SER A 276 5.63 17.25 5.81
N GLU A 277 4.54 17.83 5.31
CA GLU A 277 3.71 18.78 6.03
C GLU A 277 2.77 18.09 7.04
N LYS A 278 2.35 16.85 6.74
CA LYS A 278 1.36 16.13 7.54
C LYS A 278 1.97 15.33 8.70
N PHE A 279 3.19 14.82 8.53
CA PHE A 279 3.85 13.94 9.48
C PHE A 279 5.28 14.39 9.74
N ASP A 280 5.58 14.86 10.95
CA ASP A 280 6.91 15.34 11.35
C ASP A 280 8.00 14.26 11.20
N VAL A 281 7.61 12.98 11.31
CA VAL A 281 8.52 11.83 11.14
C VAL A 281 9.02 11.67 9.71
N CYS A 282 8.33 12.21 8.72
CA CYS A 282 8.68 12.02 7.30
C CYS A 282 10.04 12.60 6.93
N ASN A 283 10.52 13.63 7.60
CA ASN A 283 11.87 14.19 7.41
C ASN A 283 12.31 14.35 5.93
N ILE A 284 11.34 14.47 5.00
CA ILE A 284 11.58 14.71 3.58
C ILE A 284 12.00 16.17 3.43
N SER A 285 13.12 16.43 2.77
CA SER A 285 13.58 17.79 2.48
C SER A 285 13.16 18.26 1.10
N GLU A 286 13.14 17.36 0.12
CA GLU A 286 12.78 17.69 -1.26
C GLU A 286 12.37 16.42 -2.01
N VAL A 287 11.47 16.56 -2.99
CA VAL A 287 11.11 15.51 -3.94
C VAL A 287 11.32 16.04 -5.35
N ARG A 288 12.22 15.40 -6.11
CA ARG A 288 12.56 15.80 -7.48
C ARG A 288 12.23 14.70 -8.48
N ASP A 289 11.78 15.10 -9.64
CA ASP A 289 11.60 14.22 -10.80
C ASP A 289 12.82 14.32 -11.72
N GLU A 290 13.61 13.28 -11.76
CA GLU A 290 14.78 13.13 -12.63
C GLU A 290 14.55 12.05 -13.71
N SER A 291 13.27 11.71 -13.98
CA SER A 291 12.90 10.72 -15.00
C SER A 291 13.34 11.18 -16.39
N ASP A 292 13.90 10.26 -17.15
CA ASP A 292 14.38 10.51 -18.52
C ASP A 292 13.93 9.38 -19.47
N LYS A 293 14.53 9.32 -20.67
CA LYS A 293 14.28 8.27 -21.68
C LYS A 293 14.63 6.84 -21.22
N ASN A 294 15.44 6.70 -20.14
CA ASN A 294 15.85 5.40 -19.62
C ASN A 294 14.83 4.85 -18.60
N GLY A 295 13.93 5.69 -18.06
CA GLY A 295 12.88 5.24 -17.15
C GLY A 295 12.48 6.26 -16.10
N ILE A 296 11.67 5.79 -15.16
CA ILE A 296 11.20 6.57 -14.02
C ILE A 296 12.33 6.68 -12.99
N ASN A 297 12.59 7.91 -12.56
CA ASN A 297 13.60 8.24 -11.56
C ASN A 297 13.13 9.41 -10.70
N ILE A 298 12.37 9.11 -9.62
CA ILE A 298 11.92 10.12 -8.65
C ILE A 298 12.82 10.04 -7.44
N VAL A 299 13.52 11.13 -7.16
CA VAL A 299 14.47 11.27 -6.06
C VAL A 299 13.78 11.91 -4.86
N ILE A 300 13.85 11.25 -3.71
CA ILE A 300 13.37 11.76 -2.42
C ILE A 300 14.59 12.05 -1.55
N GLU A 301 14.81 13.31 -1.22
CA GLU A 301 15.87 13.69 -0.28
C GLU A 301 15.35 13.71 1.15
N LEU A 302 16.06 13.02 2.03
CA LEU A 302 15.76 12.86 3.44
C LEU A 302 16.76 13.65 4.29
N LYS A 303 16.32 14.28 5.37
CA LYS A 303 17.22 14.88 6.37
C LYS A 303 18.09 13.81 7.03
N ASN A 304 17.52 12.63 7.29
CA ASN A 304 18.22 11.43 7.75
C ASN A 304 17.41 10.17 7.39
N ALA A 305 18.09 9.02 7.28
CA ALA A 305 17.46 7.73 6.93
C ALA A 305 17.01 6.89 8.15
N LYS A 306 17.14 7.38 9.39
CA LYS A 306 16.82 6.59 10.60
C LYS A 306 15.44 5.95 10.59
N ASN A 307 14.46 6.63 9.97
CA ASN A 307 13.06 6.20 9.93
C ASN A 307 12.61 5.81 8.53
N PHE A 308 13.53 5.38 7.64
CA PHE A 308 13.21 5.13 6.24
C PHE A 308 12.05 4.13 6.05
N ASP A 309 12.02 3.04 6.80
CA ASP A 309 10.95 2.04 6.69
C ASP A 309 9.58 2.61 7.09
N ILE A 310 9.54 3.50 8.08
CA ILE A 310 8.32 4.21 8.48
C ILE A 310 7.89 5.16 7.36
N ILE A 311 8.82 5.94 6.81
CA ILE A 311 8.57 6.86 5.69
C ILE A 311 8.05 6.09 4.47
N LYS A 312 8.70 4.98 4.11
CA LYS A 312 8.29 4.08 3.03
C LYS A 312 6.87 3.55 3.24
N ASN A 313 6.55 3.11 4.44
CA ASN A 313 5.21 2.64 4.80
C ASN A 313 4.17 3.77 4.76
N LEU A 314 4.52 4.98 5.20
CA LEU A 314 3.65 6.16 5.11
C LEU A 314 3.37 6.54 3.65
N ILE A 315 4.38 6.50 2.79
CA ILE A 315 4.21 6.73 1.34
C ILE A 315 3.24 5.71 0.77
N TYR A 316 3.42 4.42 1.03
CA TYR A 316 2.52 3.38 0.52
C TYR A 316 1.09 3.50 1.04
N LYS A 317 0.91 3.89 2.32
CA LYS A 317 -0.42 4.00 2.96
C LYS A 317 -1.19 5.24 2.52
N ASN A 318 -0.51 6.34 2.24
CA ASN A 318 -1.14 7.66 2.05
C ASN A 318 -1.05 8.20 0.62
N THR A 319 -0.37 7.51 -0.30
CA THR A 319 -0.21 7.93 -1.69
C THR A 319 -0.60 6.84 -2.68
N GLN A 320 -0.64 7.17 -3.96
CA GLN A 320 -0.87 6.20 -5.03
C GLN A 320 0.36 5.31 -5.32
N MET A 321 1.39 5.31 -4.47
CA MET A 321 2.49 4.34 -4.57
C MET A 321 2.09 2.91 -4.23
N GLN A 322 0.93 2.71 -3.61
CA GLN A 322 0.26 1.42 -3.48
C GLN A 322 -1.21 1.57 -3.84
N VAL A 323 -1.68 0.81 -4.81
CA VAL A 323 -3.07 0.83 -5.28
C VAL A 323 -3.67 -0.56 -5.35
N SER A 324 -4.97 -0.65 -5.12
CA SER A 324 -5.73 -1.87 -5.34
C SER A 324 -6.18 -1.95 -6.80
N TYR A 325 -5.88 -3.07 -7.47
CA TYR A 325 -6.28 -3.32 -8.85
C TYR A 325 -7.31 -4.47 -8.91
N PRO A 326 -8.58 -4.16 -9.17
CA PRO A 326 -9.60 -5.18 -9.34
C PRO A 326 -9.47 -5.82 -10.72
N ILE A 327 -9.32 -7.13 -10.80
CA ILE A 327 -9.35 -7.90 -12.04
C ILE A 327 -10.79 -8.34 -12.31
N ASN A 328 -11.28 -8.09 -13.52
CA ASN A 328 -12.59 -8.55 -13.98
C ASN A 328 -12.50 -8.88 -15.48
N MET A 329 -12.32 -10.16 -15.80
CA MET A 329 -12.10 -10.63 -17.16
C MET A 329 -13.43 -10.87 -17.86
N VAL A 330 -13.94 -9.83 -18.51
CA VAL A 330 -15.19 -9.85 -19.28
C VAL A 330 -14.89 -9.45 -20.73
N ALA A 331 -15.34 -10.25 -21.70
CA ALA A 331 -15.20 -9.97 -23.13
C ALA A 331 -16.44 -10.45 -23.91
N ILE A 332 -16.54 -10.05 -25.16
CA ILE A 332 -17.57 -10.52 -26.08
C ILE A 332 -17.12 -11.84 -26.70
N SER A 333 -17.96 -12.87 -26.61
CA SER A 333 -17.84 -14.13 -27.34
C SER A 333 -19.21 -14.45 -27.96
N ASP A 334 -19.22 -14.76 -29.24
CA ASP A 334 -20.44 -15.06 -30.00
C ASP A 334 -21.57 -14.07 -29.72
N HIS A 335 -21.24 -12.76 -29.80
CA HIS A 335 -22.15 -11.62 -29.55
C HIS A 335 -22.72 -11.52 -28.14
N LYS A 336 -22.13 -12.22 -27.14
CA LYS A 336 -22.56 -12.19 -25.74
C LYS A 336 -21.41 -11.77 -24.83
N PRO A 337 -21.66 -10.90 -23.84
CA PRO A 337 -20.67 -10.62 -22.81
C PRO A 337 -20.54 -11.85 -21.89
N ILE A 338 -19.33 -12.37 -21.76
CA ILE A 338 -19.01 -13.49 -20.88
C ILE A 338 -17.91 -13.10 -19.91
N GLN A 339 -18.03 -13.55 -18.66
CA GLN A 339 -16.91 -13.58 -17.73
C GLN A 339 -16.18 -14.91 -17.92
N PHE A 340 -14.88 -14.87 -18.04
CA PHE A 340 -14.11 -16.06 -18.41
C PHE A 340 -12.88 -16.26 -17.52
N PRO A 341 -12.56 -17.52 -17.17
CA PRO A 341 -11.29 -17.90 -16.55
C PRO A 341 -10.15 -17.85 -17.57
N ILE A 342 -8.91 -17.85 -17.10
CA ILE A 342 -7.72 -17.73 -17.99
C ILE A 342 -7.65 -18.87 -19.01
N LEU A 343 -8.00 -20.11 -18.65
CA LEU A 343 -8.00 -21.23 -19.57
C LEU A 343 -8.95 -21.02 -20.75
N ALA A 344 -10.13 -20.44 -20.51
CA ALA A 344 -11.10 -20.16 -21.56
C ALA A 344 -10.59 -19.08 -22.54
N ALA A 345 -9.81 -18.11 -22.06
CA ALA A 345 -9.16 -17.13 -22.94
C ALA A 345 -8.13 -17.80 -23.87
N LEU A 346 -7.30 -18.70 -23.31
CA LEU A 346 -6.33 -19.45 -24.10
C LEU A 346 -7.03 -20.35 -25.15
N ASP A 347 -8.10 -21.06 -24.76
CA ASP A 347 -8.87 -21.92 -25.67
C ASP A 347 -9.56 -21.11 -26.78
N ALA A 348 -10.14 -19.97 -26.48
CA ALA A 348 -10.77 -19.08 -27.47
C ALA A 348 -9.74 -18.58 -28.49
N PHE A 349 -8.56 -18.17 -28.03
CA PHE A 349 -7.46 -17.75 -28.90
C PHE A 349 -6.95 -18.90 -29.77
N ILE A 350 -6.74 -20.10 -29.22
CA ILE A 350 -6.30 -21.28 -29.96
C ILE A 350 -7.31 -21.64 -31.05
N LYS A 351 -8.61 -21.68 -30.70
CA LYS A 351 -9.70 -21.93 -31.67
C LYS A 351 -9.71 -20.91 -32.78
N HIS A 352 -9.58 -19.61 -32.46
CA HIS A 352 -9.49 -18.55 -33.44
C HIS A 352 -8.28 -18.73 -34.38
N SER A 353 -7.10 -19.00 -33.82
CA SER A 353 -5.88 -19.25 -34.60
C SER A 353 -6.03 -20.41 -35.58
N HIS A 354 -6.65 -21.53 -35.15
CA HIS A 354 -6.95 -22.65 -36.05
C HIS A 354 -7.86 -22.24 -37.20
N ASN A 355 -8.92 -21.47 -36.94
CA ASN A 355 -9.83 -20.98 -37.99
C ASN A 355 -9.12 -20.07 -39.00
N ILE A 356 -8.26 -19.16 -38.52
CA ILE A 356 -7.48 -18.27 -39.38
C ILE A 356 -6.53 -19.06 -40.29
N VAL A 357 -5.82 -20.05 -39.74
CA VAL A 357 -4.91 -20.90 -40.52
C VAL A 357 -5.68 -21.72 -41.54
N ILE A 358 -6.84 -22.28 -41.18
CA ILE A 358 -7.68 -23.01 -42.16
C ILE A 358 -8.16 -22.10 -43.27
N SER A 359 -8.72 -20.93 -42.94
CA SER A 359 -9.26 -20.03 -43.95
C SER A 359 -8.18 -19.47 -44.88
N SER A 360 -7.04 -19.06 -44.34
CA SER A 360 -5.90 -18.57 -45.13
C SER A 360 -5.32 -19.67 -46.01
N SER A 361 -5.21 -20.91 -45.50
CA SER A 361 -4.71 -22.05 -46.26
C SER A 361 -5.67 -22.46 -47.40
N LYS A 362 -6.98 -22.38 -47.17
CA LYS A 362 -7.97 -22.62 -48.23
C LYS A 362 -7.86 -21.61 -49.36
N PHE A 363 -7.73 -20.32 -49.00
CA PHE A 363 -7.57 -19.27 -50.00
C PHE A 363 -6.27 -19.42 -50.80
N ASP A 364 -5.15 -19.72 -50.13
CA ASP A 364 -3.87 -19.96 -50.80
C ASP A 364 -3.91 -21.26 -51.61
N LEU A 365 -4.64 -22.30 -51.17
CA LEU A 365 -4.85 -23.55 -51.90
C LEU A 365 -5.61 -23.28 -53.22
N GLU A 366 -6.71 -22.54 -53.15
CA GLU A 366 -7.48 -22.18 -54.37
C GLU A 366 -6.59 -21.47 -55.41
N LYS A 367 -5.79 -20.48 -54.94
CA LYS A 367 -4.83 -19.82 -55.86
C LYS A 367 -3.74 -20.73 -56.42
N ALA A 368 -3.20 -21.61 -55.56
CA ALA A 368 -2.15 -22.54 -55.96
C ALA A 368 -2.68 -23.58 -56.94
N VAL A 369 -3.89 -24.10 -56.75
CA VAL A 369 -4.55 -25.03 -57.66
C VAL A 369 -4.84 -24.37 -59.01
N LEU A 370 -5.39 -23.14 -59.00
CA LEU A 370 -5.61 -22.38 -60.25
C LEU A 370 -4.29 -22.09 -60.95
N ARG A 371 -3.24 -21.70 -60.26
CA ARG A 371 -1.92 -21.47 -60.86
C ARG A 371 -1.31 -22.75 -61.40
N LYS A 372 -1.43 -23.92 -60.69
CA LYS A 372 -1.01 -25.22 -61.15
C LYS A 372 -1.71 -25.58 -62.45
N GLU A 373 -3.04 -25.41 -62.56
CA GLU A 373 -3.84 -25.65 -63.76
C GLU A 373 -3.27 -24.83 -64.95
N ILE A 374 -3.00 -23.52 -64.73
CA ILE A 374 -2.44 -22.63 -65.76
C ILE A 374 -1.03 -23.10 -66.21
N VAL A 375 -0.13 -23.42 -65.24
CA VAL A 375 1.23 -23.86 -65.50
C VAL A 375 1.24 -25.17 -66.31
N GLN A 376 0.39 -26.11 -65.91
CA GLN A 376 0.22 -27.38 -66.65
C GLN A 376 -0.24 -27.13 -68.11
N GLY A 377 -1.16 -26.17 -68.32
CA GLY A 377 -1.60 -25.76 -69.64
C GLY A 377 -0.47 -25.15 -70.48
N LEU A 378 0.37 -24.29 -69.84
CA LEU A 378 1.52 -23.67 -70.49
C LEU A 378 2.57 -24.73 -70.92
N ILE A 379 2.87 -25.69 -70.00
CA ILE A 379 3.80 -26.80 -70.31
C ILE A 379 3.27 -27.60 -71.52
N LYS A 380 1.93 -27.90 -71.54
CA LYS A 380 1.30 -28.61 -72.68
C LYS A 380 1.37 -27.74 -73.94
N ALA A 381 1.14 -26.43 -73.84
CA ALA A 381 1.18 -25.49 -74.97
C ALA A 381 2.55 -25.43 -75.61
N ILE A 382 3.64 -25.42 -74.85
CA ILE A 382 5.02 -25.41 -75.36
C ILE A 382 5.27 -26.67 -76.21
N LYS A 383 4.74 -27.82 -75.81
CA LYS A 383 4.91 -29.10 -76.60
C LYS A 383 4.18 -29.07 -77.94
N ILE A 384 3.11 -28.33 -78.08
CA ILE A 384 2.27 -28.24 -79.30
C ILE A 384 2.19 -26.82 -79.82
N ILE A 385 3.29 -26.10 -79.77
CA ILE A 385 3.32 -24.63 -80.05
C ILE A 385 2.91 -24.30 -81.45
N ASP A 386 3.32 -25.09 -82.39
CA ASP A 386 3.02 -24.89 -83.87
C ASP A 386 1.52 -24.97 -84.12
N ASP A 387 0.82 -25.90 -83.51
CA ASP A 387 -0.63 -26.04 -83.64
C ASP A 387 -1.36 -24.85 -83.02
N ILE A 388 -0.88 -24.38 -81.82
CA ILE A 388 -1.45 -23.22 -81.21
C ILE A 388 -1.28 -21.93 -82.02
N VAL A 389 -0.09 -21.68 -82.50
CA VAL A 389 0.20 -20.53 -83.38
C VAL A 389 -0.65 -20.56 -84.66
N TYR A 390 -0.79 -21.75 -85.23
CA TYR A 390 -1.65 -21.93 -86.39
C TYR A 390 -3.12 -21.57 -86.04
N LEU A 391 -3.70 -22.09 -84.98
CA LEU A 391 -5.07 -21.82 -84.58
C LEU A 391 -5.29 -20.31 -84.22
N ILE A 392 -4.42 -19.71 -83.47
CA ILE A 392 -4.53 -18.28 -83.12
C ILE A 392 -4.49 -17.37 -84.38
N ARG A 393 -3.62 -17.70 -85.39
CA ARG A 393 -3.51 -16.91 -86.59
C ARG A 393 -4.75 -17.04 -87.47
N HIS A 394 -5.49 -18.14 -87.45
CA HIS A 394 -6.67 -18.37 -88.28
C HIS A 394 -7.98 -18.03 -87.56
N SER A 395 -7.97 -17.69 -86.23
CA SER A 395 -9.13 -17.21 -85.51
C SER A 395 -9.42 -15.73 -85.83
N LEU A 396 -10.70 -15.36 -85.93
CA LEU A 396 -11.14 -14.00 -86.26
C LEU A 396 -10.92 -13.02 -85.08
N ASN A 397 -10.94 -13.49 -83.85
CA ASN A 397 -10.78 -12.68 -82.62
C ASN A 397 -10.32 -13.54 -81.44
N LYS A 398 -9.98 -12.87 -80.29
CA LYS A 398 -9.50 -13.48 -79.10
C LYS A 398 -10.47 -14.51 -78.48
N GLU A 399 -11.77 -14.25 -78.53
CA GLU A 399 -12.80 -15.14 -77.97
C GLU A 399 -12.99 -16.41 -78.80
N GLU A 400 -12.85 -16.32 -80.12
CA GLU A 400 -12.86 -17.47 -81.06
C GLU A 400 -11.59 -18.32 -80.87
N ALA A 401 -10.42 -17.72 -80.70
CA ALA A 401 -9.19 -18.43 -80.44
C ALA A 401 -9.26 -19.23 -79.12
N LYS A 402 -9.87 -18.68 -78.05
CA LYS A 402 -10.12 -19.40 -76.81
C LYS A 402 -11.05 -20.61 -77.04
N LYS A 403 -12.17 -20.42 -77.72
CA LYS A 403 -13.14 -21.51 -77.99
C LYS A 403 -12.50 -22.61 -78.79
N GLU A 404 -11.65 -22.30 -79.76
CA GLU A 404 -10.94 -23.30 -80.54
C GLU A 404 -9.88 -24.06 -79.71
N LEU A 405 -9.13 -23.35 -78.89
CA LEU A 405 -8.18 -24.00 -77.98
C LEU A 405 -8.89 -24.99 -77.06
N ILE A 406 -10.06 -24.63 -76.54
CA ILE A 406 -10.87 -25.51 -75.67
C ILE A 406 -11.40 -26.72 -76.42
N SER A 407 -12.04 -26.48 -77.56
CA SER A 407 -12.74 -27.52 -78.29
C SER A 407 -11.81 -28.47 -79.09
N LYS A 408 -10.73 -27.95 -79.67
CA LYS A 408 -9.80 -28.74 -80.52
C LYS A 408 -8.62 -29.35 -79.74
N LEU A 409 -8.10 -28.62 -78.79
CA LEU A 409 -6.88 -29.01 -78.05
C LEU A 409 -7.13 -29.38 -76.56
N ALA A 410 -8.41 -29.43 -76.18
CA ALA A 410 -8.84 -29.80 -74.81
C ALA A 410 -8.11 -29.04 -73.67
N PHE A 411 -8.00 -27.69 -73.83
CA PHE A 411 -7.58 -26.83 -72.74
C PHE A 411 -8.78 -26.40 -71.89
N THR A 412 -8.52 -26.11 -70.63
CA THR A 412 -9.55 -25.49 -69.79
C THR A 412 -9.72 -24.00 -70.11
N PRO A 413 -10.82 -23.36 -69.77
CA PRO A 413 -11.04 -21.93 -69.98
C PRO A 413 -9.90 -21.06 -69.41
N ASN A 414 -9.40 -21.39 -68.27
CA ASN A 414 -8.30 -20.65 -67.59
C ASN A 414 -6.98 -20.84 -68.36
N GLN A 415 -6.72 -22.07 -68.77
CA GLN A 415 -5.53 -22.36 -69.60
C GLN A 415 -5.59 -21.63 -70.99
N ALA A 416 -6.73 -21.65 -71.62
CA ALA A 416 -6.92 -20.99 -72.95
C ALA A 416 -6.74 -19.47 -72.80
N GLU A 417 -7.29 -18.85 -71.73
CA GLU A 417 -7.09 -17.43 -71.45
C GLU A 417 -5.61 -17.07 -71.26
N ALA A 418 -4.89 -17.92 -70.46
CA ALA A 418 -3.47 -17.74 -70.21
C ALA A 418 -2.61 -17.87 -71.46
N ILE A 419 -2.93 -18.87 -72.32
CA ILE A 419 -2.21 -19.11 -73.63
C ILE A 419 -2.39 -17.95 -74.61
N VAL A 420 -3.63 -17.45 -74.77
CA VAL A 420 -3.91 -16.33 -75.69
C VAL A 420 -3.25 -15.03 -75.20
N ASN A 421 -3.08 -14.85 -73.94
CA ASN A 421 -2.37 -13.69 -73.33
C ASN A 421 -0.84 -13.88 -73.24
N LEU A 422 -0.30 -15.03 -73.65
CA LEU A 422 1.11 -15.36 -73.56
C LEU A 422 1.95 -14.54 -74.49
N ARG A 423 3.01 -13.96 -74.06
CA ARG A 423 3.98 -13.24 -74.89
C ARG A 423 4.94 -14.27 -75.51
N LEU A 424 5.10 -14.24 -76.89
CA LEU A 424 5.88 -15.20 -77.68
C LEU A 424 7.31 -15.43 -77.14
N TYR A 425 7.97 -14.43 -76.55
CA TYR A 425 9.33 -14.58 -76.06
C TYR A 425 9.43 -15.51 -74.82
N ARG A 426 8.33 -15.82 -74.15
CA ARG A 426 8.27 -16.75 -73.01
C ARG A 426 8.11 -18.23 -73.42
N LEU A 427 8.34 -18.55 -74.64
CA LEU A 427 8.24 -19.91 -75.16
C LEU A 427 9.63 -20.55 -75.47
N THR A 428 10.67 -20.10 -74.74
CA THR A 428 12.03 -20.64 -74.84
C THR A 428 12.17 -21.92 -73.99
N ASN A 429 13.16 -22.77 -74.35
CA ASN A 429 13.45 -23.99 -73.57
C ASN A 429 13.80 -23.68 -72.12
N THR A 430 14.46 -22.56 -71.83
CA THR A 430 14.79 -22.11 -70.51
C THR A 430 13.54 -21.77 -69.66
N ASP A 431 12.50 -21.22 -70.33
CA ASP A 431 11.21 -20.93 -69.67
C ASP A 431 10.43 -22.26 -69.41
N ALA A 432 10.59 -23.28 -70.24
CA ALA A 432 9.99 -24.61 -70.04
C ALA A 432 10.54 -25.29 -68.73
N ASP A 433 11.85 -25.23 -68.55
CA ASP A 433 12.48 -25.75 -67.29
C ASP A 433 12.03 -24.99 -66.07
N GLN A 434 11.87 -23.66 -66.12
CA GLN A 434 11.35 -22.83 -65.07
C GLN A 434 9.89 -23.18 -64.71
N LEU A 435 9.02 -23.45 -65.71
CA LEU A 435 7.64 -23.86 -65.52
C LEU A 435 7.54 -25.25 -64.88
N LEU A 436 8.46 -26.16 -65.21
CA LEU A 436 8.55 -27.47 -64.58
C LEU A 436 8.96 -27.36 -63.08
N LEU A 437 9.90 -26.48 -62.75
CA LEU A 437 10.29 -26.18 -61.38
C LEU A 437 9.11 -25.59 -60.59
N GLU A 438 8.45 -24.54 -61.18
CA GLU A 438 7.27 -23.92 -60.60
C GLU A 438 6.14 -24.94 -60.33
N LEU A 439 5.92 -25.86 -61.26
CA LEU A 439 4.92 -26.93 -61.09
C LEU A 439 5.22 -27.78 -59.88
N LYS A 440 6.48 -28.19 -59.68
CA LYS A 440 6.90 -28.99 -58.54
C LYS A 440 6.72 -28.23 -57.23
N GLU A 441 7.12 -26.96 -57.16
CA GLU A 441 6.94 -26.09 -55.99
C GLU A 441 5.46 -25.89 -55.65
N LEU A 442 4.60 -25.77 -56.68
CA LEU A 442 3.14 -25.68 -56.49
C LEU A 442 2.57 -26.99 -55.96
N GLU A 443 3.03 -28.16 -56.43
CA GLU A 443 2.60 -29.44 -55.93
C GLU A 443 2.97 -29.67 -54.46
N GLU A 444 4.21 -29.33 -54.06
CA GLU A 444 4.65 -29.36 -52.68
C GLU A 444 3.84 -28.38 -51.82
N THR A 445 3.56 -27.18 -52.32
CA THR A 445 2.74 -26.17 -51.65
C THR A 445 1.31 -26.64 -51.45
N ILE A 446 0.68 -27.22 -52.48
CA ILE A 446 -0.68 -27.78 -52.42
C ILE A 446 -0.76 -28.90 -51.40
N LEU A 447 0.23 -29.82 -51.38
CA LEU A 447 0.29 -30.89 -50.39
C LEU A 447 0.33 -30.32 -48.97
N ARG A 448 1.25 -29.41 -48.71
CA ARG A 448 1.40 -28.75 -47.38
C ARG A 448 0.12 -28.01 -46.96
N LEU A 449 -0.54 -27.31 -47.88
CA LEU A 449 -1.78 -26.56 -47.58
C LEU A 449 -2.93 -27.50 -47.27
N ASN A 450 -3.06 -28.65 -47.97
CA ASN A 450 -4.05 -29.68 -47.64
C ASN A 450 -3.79 -30.30 -46.25
N GLU A 451 -2.53 -30.60 -45.93
CA GLU A 451 -2.16 -31.08 -44.59
C GLU A 451 -2.53 -30.09 -43.48
N LEU A 452 -2.31 -28.77 -43.71
CA LEU A 452 -2.70 -27.73 -42.75
C LEU A 452 -4.23 -27.63 -42.58
N ILE A 453 -5.01 -27.91 -43.65
CA ILE A 453 -6.47 -27.85 -43.60
C ILE A 453 -7.04 -29.10 -42.90
N GLU A 454 -6.53 -30.28 -43.19
CA GLU A 454 -7.10 -31.57 -42.75
C GLU A 454 -6.56 -32.00 -41.39
N ASN A 455 -5.24 -31.83 -41.13
CA ASN A 455 -4.57 -32.34 -39.95
C ASN A 455 -4.42 -31.31 -38.85
N GLU A 456 -5.15 -31.51 -37.72
CA GLU A 456 -5.11 -30.60 -36.57
C GLU A 456 -3.73 -30.56 -35.92
N GLN A 457 -3.00 -31.67 -35.84
CA GLN A 457 -1.67 -31.73 -35.24
C GLN A 457 -0.63 -30.92 -36.04
N ILE A 458 -0.66 -31.03 -37.39
CA ILE A 458 0.23 -30.25 -38.27
C ILE A 458 -0.09 -28.76 -38.13
N ARG A 459 -1.37 -28.41 -38.10
CA ARG A 459 -1.83 -27.02 -37.89
C ARG A 459 -1.41 -26.49 -36.52
N SER A 460 -1.54 -27.28 -35.45
CA SER A 460 -1.06 -26.93 -34.11
C SER A 460 0.45 -26.66 -34.08
N ASN A 461 1.24 -27.50 -34.74
CA ASN A 461 2.68 -27.32 -34.86
C ASN A 461 3.05 -26.05 -35.66
N PHE A 462 2.29 -25.73 -36.70
CA PHE A 462 2.45 -24.47 -37.44
C PHE A 462 2.16 -23.25 -36.53
N ILE A 463 1.07 -23.25 -35.79
CA ILE A 463 0.71 -22.18 -34.82
C ILE A 463 1.82 -22.02 -33.78
N LYS A 464 2.31 -23.13 -33.19
CA LYS A 464 3.42 -23.07 -32.20
C LYS A 464 4.70 -22.48 -32.83
N SER A 465 5.01 -22.81 -34.08
CA SER A 465 6.15 -22.27 -34.82
C SER A 465 6.02 -20.76 -35.00
N LYS A 466 4.83 -20.27 -35.38
CA LYS A 466 4.55 -18.84 -35.52
C LYS A 466 4.62 -18.10 -34.19
N LEU A 467 4.08 -18.68 -33.14
CA LEU A 467 4.17 -18.10 -31.78
C LEU A 467 5.61 -18.00 -31.28
N ARG A 468 6.47 -18.99 -31.56
CA ARG A 468 7.91 -18.91 -31.26
C ARG A 468 8.64 -17.86 -32.09
N GLU A 469 8.24 -17.64 -33.34
CA GLU A 469 8.75 -16.55 -34.17
C GLU A 469 8.38 -15.19 -33.56
N PHE A 470 7.13 -15.00 -33.19
CA PHE A 470 6.65 -13.78 -32.51
C PHE A 470 7.32 -13.55 -31.16
N LYS A 471 7.58 -14.63 -30.38
CA LYS A 471 8.32 -14.54 -29.11
C LYS A 471 9.73 -13.95 -29.31
N LYS A 472 10.41 -14.28 -30.42
CA LYS A 472 11.71 -13.70 -30.76
C LYS A 472 11.63 -12.24 -31.21
N LEU A 473 10.49 -11.83 -31.80
CA LEU A 473 10.31 -10.49 -32.37
C LEU A 473 9.79 -9.47 -31.35
N PHE A 474 8.92 -9.89 -30.45
CA PHE A 474 8.16 -9.02 -29.54
C PHE A 474 8.38 -9.36 -28.05
N GLY A 475 9.05 -10.46 -27.75
CA GLY A 475 9.25 -10.92 -26.38
C GLY A 475 10.21 -10.00 -25.61
N HIS A 476 9.91 -9.82 -24.33
CA HIS A 476 10.72 -9.07 -23.37
C HIS A 476 10.70 -9.77 -22.00
N GLU A 477 11.65 -9.43 -21.16
CA GLU A 477 11.67 -9.93 -19.80
C GLU A 477 10.51 -9.34 -18.98
N ARG A 478 10.13 -10.03 -17.89
CA ARG A 478 9.09 -9.59 -16.95
C ARG A 478 9.53 -8.29 -16.27
N LEU A 479 8.62 -7.32 -16.24
CA LEU A 479 8.83 -6.01 -15.60
C LEU A 479 8.30 -5.98 -14.17
N SER A 480 7.17 -6.66 -13.91
CA SER A 480 6.53 -6.67 -12.59
C SER A 480 6.99 -7.86 -11.75
N GLU A 481 7.37 -7.60 -10.51
CA GLU A 481 7.73 -8.63 -9.53
C GLU A 481 6.46 -9.15 -8.82
N ILE A 482 6.38 -10.46 -8.54
CA ILE A 482 5.28 -11.04 -7.75
C ILE A 482 5.84 -11.42 -6.39
N SER A 483 5.37 -10.74 -5.34
CA SER A 483 5.80 -10.97 -3.96
C SER A 483 4.75 -11.77 -3.19
N SER A 484 5.23 -12.51 -2.17
CA SER A 484 4.38 -13.18 -1.18
C SER A 484 4.15 -12.31 0.07
N GLU A 485 4.66 -11.08 0.11
CA GLU A 485 4.44 -10.16 1.22
C GLU A 485 2.96 -9.81 1.40
N ASP A 486 2.58 -9.54 2.64
CA ASP A 486 1.24 -9.05 2.96
C ASP A 486 1.05 -7.63 2.39
N ASP A 487 -0.13 -7.35 1.84
CA ASP A 487 -0.51 -6.04 1.33
C ASP A 487 -0.93 -5.06 2.44
N LYS A 488 -1.13 -5.56 3.67
CA LYS A 488 -1.56 -4.76 4.81
C LYS A 488 -0.36 -4.10 5.50
N ILE A 489 -0.29 -2.79 5.34
CA ILE A 489 0.69 -1.97 6.04
C ILE A 489 0.13 -1.64 7.43
N GLN A 490 0.75 -2.18 8.47
CA GLN A 490 0.48 -1.80 9.85
C GLN A 490 1.42 -0.64 10.22
N ILE A 491 0.85 0.49 10.54
CA ILE A 491 1.56 1.64 11.11
C ILE A 491 0.82 1.98 12.39
N ASP A 492 1.47 1.85 13.52
CA ASP A 492 0.95 2.34 14.78
C ASP A 492 0.99 3.88 14.80
N ASP A 493 0.01 4.51 15.41
CA ASP A 493 -0.03 5.98 15.51
C ASP A 493 1.24 6.53 16.18
N SER A 494 1.87 5.76 17.07
CA SER A 494 3.16 6.08 17.69
C SER A 494 4.32 6.19 16.70
N ASP A 495 4.30 5.43 15.59
CA ASP A 495 5.37 5.46 14.58
C ASP A 495 5.39 6.77 13.80
N THR A 496 4.27 7.49 13.76
CA THR A 496 4.12 8.76 13.06
C THR A 496 4.58 9.97 13.88
N ILE A 497 4.97 9.75 15.16
CA ILE A 497 5.31 10.80 16.14
C ILE A 497 6.83 10.93 16.22
N GLU A 498 7.31 12.17 16.29
CA GLU A 498 8.73 12.46 16.47
C GLU A 498 9.23 11.89 17.82
N ASP A 499 10.42 11.31 17.80
CA ASP A 499 11.12 10.85 18.99
C ASP A 499 11.75 12.05 19.71
N ARG A 500 10.99 12.67 20.63
CA ARG A 500 11.41 13.84 21.38
C ARG A 500 11.07 13.71 22.86
N ASP A 501 12.07 13.95 23.72
CA ASP A 501 11.89 13.97 25.18
C ASP A 501 11.21 15.26 25.63
N MET A 502 10.20 15.09 26.48
CA MET A 502 9.38 16.13 27.04
C MET A 502 9.34 16.01 28.56
N ILE A 503 9.19 17.14 29.26
CA ILE A 503 8.85 17.21 30.67
C ILE A 503 7.35 17.42 30.79
N ILE A 504 6.69 16.53 31.52
CA ILE A 504 5.26 16.60 31.80
C ILE A 504 5.06 17.15 33.20
N ILE A 505 4.18 18.10 33.34
CA ILE A 505 3.77 18.70 34.62
C ILE A 505 2.26 18.63 34.70
N ALA A 506 1.73 18.07 35.78
CA ALA A 506 0.31 18.12 36.08
C ALA A 506 0.03 18.69 37.47
N THR A 507 -1.03 19.48 37.58
CA THR A 507 -1.46 20.11 38.81
C THR A 507 -2.60 19.36 39.47
N ARG A 508 -2.85 19.63 40.72
CA ARG A 508 -3.90 18.96 41.52
C ARG A 508 -5.29 19.17 40.95
N ASP A 509 -5.57 20.36 40.45
CA ASP A 509 -6.87 20.70 39.85
C ASP A 509 -7.02 20.22 38.41
N GLY A 510 -6.02 19.49 37.87
CA GLY A 510 -6.13 18.82 36.55
C GLY A 510 -5.61 19.66 35.39
N TYR A 511 -4.78 20.68 35.59
CA TYR A 511 -4.05 21.35 34.51
C TYR A 511 -2.81 20.53 34.14
N ILE A 512 -2.59 20.31 32.86
CA ILE A 512 -1.45 19.55 32.34
C ILE A 512 -0.74 20.34 31.23
N LYS A 513 0.58 20.26 31.20
CA LYS A 513 1.42 20.83 30.13
C LYS A 513 2.62 19.96 29.84
N SER A 514 3.11 20.03 28.59
CA SER A 514 4.38 19.44 28.18
C SER A 514 5.37 20.54 27.79
N ILE A 515 6.64 20.37 28.13
CA ILE A 515 7.72 21.30 27.86
C ILE A 515 8.90 20.51 27.31
N SER A 516 9.58 21.02 26.26
CA SER A 516 10.76 20.32 25.74
C SER A 516 11.88 20.33 26.80
N LYS A 517 12.60 19.22 26.91
CA LYS A 517 13.71 19.06 27.86
C LYS A 517 14.77 20.19 27.70
N GLN A 518 15.01 20.62 26.48
CA GLN A 518 15.93 21.72 26.17
C GLN A 518 15.47 23.05 26.74
N THR A 519 14.17 23.36 26.65
CA THR A 519 13.59 24.58 27.23
C THR A 519 13.59 24.51 28.76
N TYR A 520 13.29 23.36 29.34
CA TYR A 520 13.25 23.13 30.78
C TYR A 520 14.60 23.35 31.45
N SER A 521 15.71 22.92 30.83
CA SER A 521 17.07 23.07 31.42
C SER A 521 17.54 24.52 31.58
N SER A 522 16.87 25.48 30.94
CA SER A 522 17.22 26.92 31.00
C SER A 522 16.34 27.76 31.96
N ILE A 523 15.47 27.13 32.75
CA ILE A 523 14.42 27.84 33.51
C ILE A 523 14.69 27.74 35.03
N GLU A 524 14.40 28.85 35.74
CA GLU A 524 14.39 28.89 37.21
C GLU A 524 13.06 28.35 37.75
N TYR A 525 13.11 27.49 38.79
CA TYR A 525 11.94 26.77 39.34
C TYR A 525 10.85 27.71 39.90
N ASN A 526 11.21 28.88 40.46
CA ASN A 526 10.30 29.85 41.04
C ASN A 526 9.43 30.59 40.03
N GLU A 527 9.70 30.45 38.72
CA GLU A 527 8.95 31.07 37.64
C GLU A 527 7.76 30.24 37.14
N ILE A 528 7.53 29.05 37.71
CA ILE A 528 6.39 28.19 37.27
C ILE A 528 5.07 28.91 37.57
N LYS A 529 4.24 29.05 36.53
CA LYS A 529 2.90 29.57 36.66
C LYS A 529 1.88 28.46 36.76
N VAL A 530 1.03 28.55 37.79
CA VAL A 530 -0.12 27.69 38.04
C VAL A 530 -1.36 28.54 38.26
N LYS A 531 -2.53 27.96 38.21
CA LYS A 531 -3.78 28.63 38.63
C LYS A 531 -3.69 29.00 40.10
N GLU A 532 -4.28 30.12 40.48
CA GLU A 532 -4.32 30.55 41.90
C GLU A 532 -4.97 29.49 42.80
N GLY A 533 -4.30 29.12 43.87
CA GLY A 533 -4.73 28.08 44.80
C GLY A 533 -4.49 26.65 44.35
N ASP A 534 -3.87 26.44 43.17
CA ASP A 534 -3.51 25.12 42.66
C ASP A 534 -2.01 24.82 42.88
N ILE A 535 -1.61 23.54 42.83
CA ILE A 535 -0.24 23.11 43.11
C ILE A 535 0.18 22.02 42.14
N PRO A 536 1.39 22.03 41.58
CA PRO A 536 1.92 20.90 40.78
C PRO A 536 2.05 19.65 41.67
N VAL A 537 1.52 18.53 41.25
CA VAL A 537 1.55 17.25 41.98
C VAL A 537 2.48 16.22 41.39
N CYS A 538 2.82 16.34 40.13
CA CYS A 538 3.79 15.47 39.49
C CYS A 538 4.55 16.19 38.36
N GLN A 539 5.81 15.81 38.21
CA GLN A 539 6.71 16.26 37.19
C GLN A 539 7.64 15.09 36.85
N PHE A 540 7.70 14.73 35.57
CA PHE A 540 8.51 13.59 35.11
C PHE A 540 8.86 13.70 33.62
N ASN A 541 9.93 12.99 33.21
CA ASN A 541 10.31 12.84 31.83
C ASN A 541 9.37 11.86 31.10
N SER A 542 9.02 12.19 29.87
CA SER A 542 8.24 11.33 28.98
C SER A 542 8.65 11.58 27.53
N ASN A 543 8.73 10.54 26.73
CA ASN A 543 8.92 10.70 25.30
C ASN A 543 7.57 10.97 24.61
N GLN A 544 7.56 11.69 23.49
CA GLN A 544 6.32 11.95 22.74
C GLN A 544 5.60 10.66 22.32
N ARG A 545 6.34 9.57 22.11
CA ARG A 545 5.80 8.25 21.75
C ARG A 545 5.22 7.45 22.92
N ASP A 546 5.49 7.90 24.15
CA ASP A 546 5.03 7.26 25.39
C ASP A 546 3.59 7.66 25.75
N LYS A 547 3.12 7.10 26.85
CA LYS A 547 1.86 7.44 27.47
C LYS A 547 2.11 7.99 28.88
N VAL A 548 1.30 8.92 29.26
CA VAL A 548 1.25 9.49 30.62
C VAL A 548 0.11 8.80 31.37
N ILE A 549 0.39 8.30 32.54
CA ILE A 549 -0.61 7.77 33.47
C ILE A 549 -0.74 8.75 34.64
N LEU A 550 -1.95 9.25 34.86
CA LEU A 550 -2.32 10.11 35.97
C LEU A 550 -3.23 9.34 36.94
N LEU A 551 -2.96 9.44 38.22
CA LEU A 551 -3.75 8.80 39.28
C LEU A 551 -4.59 9.86 39.99
N THR A 552 -5.85 9.54 40.29
CA THR A 552 -6.83 10.51 40.77
C THR A 552 -7.30 10.22 42.22
N SER A 553 -7.82 11.24 42.85
CA SER A 553 -8.37 11.15 44.22
C SER A 553 -9.55 10.18 44.37
N LEU A 554 -10.26 9.91 43.26
CA LEU A 554 -11.39 8.97 43.26
C LEU A 554 -10.98 7.51 43.08
N GLY A 555 -9.67 7.19 43.15
CA GLY A 555 -9.18 5.83 42.98
C GLY A 555 -9.14 5.37 41.53
N ASN A 556 -9.11 6.30 40.58
CA ASN A 556 -9.03 6.03 39.15
C ASN A 556 -7.62 6.32 38.63
N TYR A 557 -7.35 5.82 37.39
CA TYR A 557 -6.22 6.26 36.58
C TYR A 557 -6.70 6.71 35.22
N ILE A 558 -5.98 7.64 34.65
CA ILE A 558 -6.21 8.24 33.32
C ILE A 558 -4.98 8.00 32.46
N THR A 559 -5.16 7.51 31.23
CA THR A 559 -4.07 7.30 30.28
C THR A 559 -4.17 8.29 29.12
N ILE A 560 -3.11 9.07 28.89
CA ILE A 560 -3.03 10.07 27.84
C ILE A 560 -1.76 9.81 27.02
N PRO A 561 -1.83 9.69 25.68
CA PRO A 561 -0.65 9.72 24.84
C PRO A 561 0.08 11.06 24.98
N THR A 562 1.39 11.03 25.17
CA THR A 562 2.19 12.24 25.45
C THR A 562 2.06 13.28 24.33
N TYR A 563 2.00 12.87 23.07
CA TYR A 563 1.82 13.75 21.92
C TYR A 563 0.49 14.53 21.91
N LYS A 564 -0.53 14.09 22.65
CA LYS A 564 -1.81 14.80 22.79
C LYS A 564 -1.76 15.91 23.86
N ILE A 565 -0.71 15.98 24.65
CA ILE A 565 -0.52 17.00 25.66
C ILE A 565 0.11 18.20 24.97
N GLN A 566 -0.62 19.30 24.96
CA GLN A 566 -0.17 20.54 24.30
C GLN A 566 1.17 21.03 24.85
N GLN A 567 2.12 21.27 23.96
CA GLN A 567 3.38 21.93 24.32
C GLN A 567 3.11 23.37 24.71
N SER A 568 3.62 23.75 25.88
CA SER A 568 3.37 25.06 26.48
C SER A 568 4.69 25.68 26.97
N LYS A 569 4.70 26.98 27.15
CA LYS A 569 5.82 27.67 27.80
C LYS A 569 5.76 27.47 29.30
N TRP A 570 6.89 27.63 29.99
CA TRP A 570 6.97 27.50 31.45
C TRP A 570 5.98 28.40 32.19
N LYS A 571 5.81 29.62 31.72
CA LYS A 571 4.93 30.64 32.28
C LYS A 571 3.45 30.48 31.90
N ASP A 572 3.10 29.45 31.13
CA ASP A 572 1.71 29.14 30.80
C ASP A 572 1.11 28.23 31.87
N ILE A 573 -0.18 28.33 32.13
CA ILE A 573 -0.91 27.47 33.08
C ILE A 573 -1.03 26.03 32.56
N GLY A 574 -1.05 25.85 31.25
CA GLY A 574 -1.33 24.58 30.57
C GLY A 574 -2.82 24.40 30.24
N VAL A 575 -3.19 23.21 29.82
CA VAL A 575 -4.55 22.87 29.37
C VAL A 575 -5.21 22.00 30.43
N HIS A 576 -6.48 22.28 30.76
CA HIS A 576 -7.24 21.45 31.70
C HIS A 576 -7.57 20.08 31.07
N LEU A 577 -7.47 19.01 31.86
CA LEU A 577 -7.70 17.63 31.42
C LEU A 577 -9.07 17.41 30.77
N ASN A 578 -10.10 18.12 31.18
CA ASN A 578 -11.42 18.04 30.57
C ASN A 578 -11.46 18.43 29.10
N ASN A 579 -10.46 19.17 28.61
CA ASN A 579 -10.33 19.46 27.16
C ASN A 579 -9.76 18.26 26.38
N ILE A 580 -9.16 17.31 27.06
CA ILE A 580 -8.55 16.12 26.45
C ILE A 580 -9.41 14.88 26.72
N ILE A 581 -9.92 14.76 27.96
CA ILE A 581 -10.66 13.60 28.47
C ILE A 581 -11.75 14.07 29.44
N SER A 582 -12.95 13.48 29.38
CA SER A 582 -13.99 13.74 30.34
C SER A 582 -13.64 13.16 31.71
N THR A 583 -13.47 14.02 32.75
CA THR A 583 -13.27 13.67 34.17
C THR A 583 -14.47 14.11 35.01
N GLU A 584 -14.65 13.53 36.20
CA GLU A 584 -15.68 13.98 37.13
C GLU A 584 -15.31 15.34 37.73
N SER A 585 -16.31 16.18 38.06
CA SER A 585 -16.11 17.57 38.48
C SER A 585 -15.30 17.75 39.78
N ASN A 586 -15.19 16.70 40.61
CA ASN A 586 -14.45 16.71 41.88
C ASN A 586 -13.19 15.81 41.83
N GLU A 587 -12.82 15.31 40.67
CA GLU A 587 -11.68 14.41 40.53
C GLU A 587 -10.38 15.20 40.51
N LYS A 588 -9.49 15.00 41.48
CA LYS A 588 -8.20 15.69 41.62
C LYS A 588 -7.05 14.75 41.25
N ILE A 589 -6.01 15.25 40.64
CA ILE A 589 -4.79 14.51 40.37
C ILE A 589 -3.93 14.43 41.63
N ILE A 590 -3.41 13.24 41.97
CA ILE A 590 -2.54 13.01 43.13
C ILE A 590 -1.13 12.56 42.75
N ALA A 591 -0.95 11.87 41.62
CA ALA A 591 0.33 11.43 41.13
C ALA A 591 0.28 11.18 39.61
N GLY A 592 1.43 11.10 38.98
CA GLY A 592 1.55 10.73 37.57
C GLY A 592 2.92 10.14 37.27
N PHE A 593 3.00 9.36 36.21
CA PHE A 593 4.25 8.76 35.76
C PHE A 593 4.22 8.43 34.27
N ASN A 594 5.40 8.24 33.69
CA ASN A 594 5.57 7.84 32.27
C ASN A 594 5.34 6.34 32.10
N TYR A 595 4.74 5.94 30.99
CA TYR A 595 4.60 4.56 30.54
C TYR A 595 5.12 4.42 29.11
N ASP A 596 6.21 3.69 28.96
CA ASP A 596 6.98 3.48 27.72
C ASP A 596 6.42 2.39 26.80
N ASN A 597 5.14 2.04 26.95
CA ASN A 597 4.45 0.96 26.24
C ASN A 597 5.01 -0.46 26.50
N ASN A 598 5.81 -0.65 27.54
CA ASN A 598 6.31 -1.97 27.93
C ASN A 598 5.20 -2.81 28.59
N ILE A 599 4.72 -3.83 27.89
CA ILE A 599 3.65 -4.75 28.37
C ILE A 599 4.08 -5.49 29.65
N ASN A 600 5.37 -5.73 29.83
CA ASN A 600 5.94 -6.42 30.98
C ASN A 600 6.53 -5.47 32.02
N ASP A 601 6.00 -4.26 32.15
CA ASP A 601 6.46 -3.25 33.11
C ASP A 601 6.59 -3.85 34.54
N PRO A 602 7.81 -3.90 35.09
CA PRO A 602 8.03 -4.50 36.43
C PRO A 602 7.59 -3.61 37.57
N ARG A 603 7.24 -2.36 37.30
CA ARG A 603 6.90 -1.38 38.35
C ARG A 603 5.63 -1.74 39.11
N CYS A 604 5.59 -1.38 40.36
CA CYS A 604 4.47 -1.59 41.25
C CYS A 604 3.98 -0.26 41.83
N LEU A 605 2.68 -0.06 41.88
CA LEU A 605 2.04 1.08 42.52
C LEU A 605 1.70 0.77 43.96
N LEU A 606 2.13 1.61 44.91
CA LEU A 606 1.66 1.64 46.28
C LEU A 606 0.56 2.70 46.40
N LEU A 607 -0.67 2.29 46.66
CA LEU A 607 -1.85 3.15 46.72
C LEU A 607 -2.42 3.16 48.12
N SER A 608 -2.81 4.33 48.63
CA SER A 608 -3.42 4.45 49.95
C SER A 608 -4.59 5.44 49.99
N SER A 609 -5.59 5.15 50.80
CA SER A 609 -6.76 5.99 51.01
C SER A 609 -6.75 6.70 52.34
N ARG A 610 -7.56 7.77 52.42
CA ARG A 610 -7.72 8.60 53.62
C ARG A 610 -8.33 7.83 54.78
N ASN A 611 -9.22 6.87 54.55
CA ASN A 611 -9.81 6.01 55.59
C ASN A 611 -8.92 4.84 56.03
N GLY A 612 -7.68 4.81 55.50
CA GLY A 612 -6.67 3.86 55.98
C GLY A 612 -6.63 2.54 55.20
N MET A 613 -7.11 2.47 54.00
CA MET A 613 -6.87 1.33 53.10
C MET A 613 -5.56 1.51 52.35
N ILE A 614 -4.82 0.40 52.18
CA ILE A 614 -3.54 0.40 51.45
C ILE A 614 -3.38 -0.86 50.61
N LYS A 615 -2.77 -0.76 49.46
CA LYS A 615 -2.49 -1.91 48.61
C LYS A 615 -1.29 -1.68 47.66
N ARG A 616 -0.79 -2.78 47.12
CA ARG A 616 0.12 -2.76 45.98
C ARG A 616 -0.58 -3.30 44.73
N THR A 617 -0.29 -2.74 43.58
CA THR A 617 -0.82 -3.18 42.27
C THR A 617 0.26 -3.05 41.22
N LEU A 618 0.45 -4.06 40.36
CA LEU A 618 1.43 -3.99 39.24
C LEU A 618 0.96 -3.02 38.17
N VAL A 619 1.89 -2.27 37.58
CA VAL A 619 1.59 -1.35 36.46
C VAL A 619 1.06 -2.13 35.28
N LYS A 620 1.60 -3.34 34.98
CA LYS A 620 1.12 -4.22 33.91
C LYS A 620 -0.35 -4.67 34.06
N ASP A 621 -0.92 -4.61 35.28
CA ASP A 621 -2.33 -4.95 35.52
C ASP A 621 -3.29 -3.80 35.20
N LEU A 622 -2.77 -2.61 34.91
CA LEU A 622 -3.54 -1.50 34.40
C LEU A 622 -3.83 -1.74 32.92
N ILE A 623 -5.10 -1.75 32.52
CA ILE A 623 -5.47 -1.90 31.11
C ILE A 623 -5.30 -0.57 30.38
N ILE A 624 -4.18 -0.42 29.67
CA ILE A 624 -3.76 0.83 29.04
C ILE A 624 -4.30 0.98 27.59
N SER A 625 -5.09 0.01 27.12
CA SER A 625 -5.61 -0.01 25.74
C SER A 625 -6.75 0.98 25.45
N LYS A 626 -7.42 1.50 26.50
CA LYS A 626 -8.52 2.47 26.34
C LYS A 626 -8.04 3.87 26.66
N ILE A 627 -7.71 4.63 25.63
CA ILE A 627 -7.40 6.06 25.70
C ILE A 627 -8.72 6.82 25.85
N ALA A 628 -8.71 7.92 26.62
CA ALA A 628 -9.84 8.85 26.77
C ALA A 628 -10.97 8.46 27.76
N LYS A 629 -10.69 7.57 28.74
CA LYS A 629 -11.63 7.31 29.83
C LYS A 629 -10.89 7.02 31.13
N SER A 630 -11.38 7.56 32.28
CA SER A 630 -10.88 7.17 33.58
C SER A 630 -11.26 5.72 33.88
N SER A 631 -10.36 4.99 34.54
CA SER A 631 -10.55 3.58 34.90
C SER A 631 -10.14 3.32 36.34
N PRO A 632 -10.81 2.44 37.10
CA PRO A 632 -10.51 2.23 38.51
C PRO A 632 -9.14 1.56 38.68
N CYS A 633 -8.33 2.09 39.61
CA CYS A 633 -7.12 1.47 40.11
C CYS A 633 -7.18 1.08 41.59
N MET A 634 -8.12 1.60 42.39
CA MET A 634 -8.40 1.24 43.76
C MET A 634 -9.88 1.38 44.07
N LYS A 635 -10.52 0.34 44.59
CA LYS A 635 -11.91 0.44 45.08
C LYS A 635 -11.92 1.22 46.39
N LEU A 636 -12.68 2.30 46.44
CA LEU A 636 -12.88 3.16 47.63
C LEU A 636 -14.30 3.00 48.13
N ASP A 637 -14.50 3.19 49.41
CA ASP A 637 -15.83 3.28 50.04
C ASP A 637 -16.41 4.69 49.83
N ASP A 638 -17.71 4.86 50.09
CA ASP A 638 -18.38 6.15 49.99
C ASP A 638 -17.70 7.17 50.90
N ASN A 639 -17.39 8.37 50.40
CA ASN A 639 -16.68 9.45 51.05
C ASN A 639 -15.21 9.16 51.43
N ASP A 640 -14.58 8.14 50.86
CA ASP A 640 -13.13 7.92 50.93
C ASP A 640 -12.42 8.49 49.68
N TYR A 641 -11.16 8.88 49.86
CA TYR A 641 -10.34 9.46 48.79
C TYR A 641 -8.95 8.87 48.83
N MET A 642 -8.37 8.61 47.63
CA MET A 642 -6.97 8.25 47.54
C MET A 642 -6.11 9.47 47.85
N ILE A 643 -5.12 9.32 48.74
CA ILE A 643 -4.28 10.42 49.23
C ILE A 643 -2.83 10.30 48.80
N SER A 644 -2.34 9.09 48.58
CA SER A 644 -0.95 8.85 48.17
C SER A 644 -0.88 7.74 47.15
N ALA A 645 0.02 7.94 46.18
CA ALA A 645 0.36 6.95 45.19
C ALA A 645 1.85 7.05 44.87
N PHE A 646 2.59 5.97 45.01
CA PHE A 646 4.01 5.90 44.71
C PHE A 646 4.30 4.81 43.68
N VAL A 647 5.19 5.12 42.75
CA VAL A 647 5.69 4.15 41.75
C VAL A 647 6.96 3.53 42.34
N MET A 648 6.92 2.22 42.53
CA MET A 648 8.04 1.43 43.03
C MET A 648 8.74 0.76 41.81
N PRO A 649 10.08 0.66 41.77
CA PRO A 649 10.79 0.05 40.66
C PRO A 649 10.41 -1.41 40.39
N THR A 650 10.16 -2.19 41.46
CA THR A 650 9.74 -3.59 41.35
C THR A 650 8.79 -3.96 42.50
N GLU A 651 8.07 -5.08 42.38
CA GLU A 651 7.22 -5.65 43.45
C GLU A 651 8.00 -6.21 44.66
N ASN A 652 9.29 -6.51 44.45
CA ASN A 652 10.18 -7.14 45.43
C ASN A 652 11.06 -6.15 46.20
N GLU A 653 10.76 -4.85 46.11
CA GLU A 653 11.50 -3.81 46.83
C GLU A 653 11.52 -4.08 48.35
N LYS A 654 12.69 -3.96 48.96
CA LYS A 654 12.87 -4.13 50.40
C LYS A 654 12.98 -2.80 51.09
N ILE A 655 11.84 -2.19 51.40
CA ILE A 655 11.75 -0.89 52.06
C ILE A 655 10.67 -0.92 53.11
N ASN A 656 10.78 0.00 54.07
CA ASN A 656 9.72 0.25 55.02
C ASN A 656 8.79 1.35 54.52
N ILE A 657 7.54 1.25 54.89
CA ILE A 657 6.51 2.23 54.57
C ILE A 657 6.08 2.94 55.86
N GLY A 658 6.30 4.23 55.90
CA GLY A 658 5.81 5.11 56.96
C GLY A 658 4.35 5.46 56.74
N ILE A 659 3.54 5.38 57.75
CA ILE A 659 2.10 5.67 57.75
C ILE A 659 1.84 6.64 58.92
N VAL A 660 1.21 7.78 58.66
CA VAL A 660 0.95 8.80 59.64
C VAL A 660 -0.48 9.35 59.50
N SER A 661 -1.15 9.56 60.65
CA SER A 661 -2.51 10.10 60.72
C SER A 661 -2.53 11.63 60.79
N THR A 662 -3.71 12.23 60.57
CA THR A 662 -3.92 13.70 60.65
C THR A 662 -3.66 14.27 62.06
N SER A 663 -3.75 13.44 63.07
CA SER A 663 -3.38 13.81 64.49
C SER A 663 -1.87 13.66 64.78
N GLY A 664 -1.06 13.24 63.80
CA GLY A 664 0.41 13.09 63.93
C GLY A 664 0.82 11.80 64.65
N ILE A 665 -0.05 10.80 64.69
CA ILE A 665 0.27 9.45 65.14
C ILE A 665 0.76 8.62 64.00
N GLY A 666 1.89 7.92 64.15
CA GLY A 666 2.46 7.16 63.00
C GLY A 666 3.32 6.00 63.45
N TYR A 667 3.65 5.14 62.43
CA TYR A 667 4.54 4.01 62.56
C TYR A 667 5.07 3.65 61.20
N ASN A 668 6.06 2.77 61.09
CA ASN A 668 6.49 2.17 59.83
C ASN A 668 6.34 0.65 59.86
N CYS A 669 6.19 0.01 58.70
CA CYS A 669 6.14 -1.44 58.55
C CYS A 669 6.85 -1.84 57.23
N ASP A 670 7.22 -3.13 57.16
CA ASP A 670 7.78 -3.71 55.93
C ASP A 670 6.71 -3.68 54.80
N ILE A 671 7.11 -3.26 53.61
CA ILE A 671 6.26 -3.21 52.41
C ILE A 671 5.65 -4.58 52.07
N GLN A 672 6.35 -5.70 52.39
CA GLN A 672 5.85 -7.05 52.15
C GLN A 672 4.61 -7.40 52.97
N GLN A 673 4.33 -6.68 54.04
CA GLN A 673 3.07 -6.80 54.78
C GLN A 673 1.86 -6.20 54.03
N ILE A 674 2.09 -5.44 52.95
CA ILE A 674 1.04 -4.83 52.13
C ILE A 674 0.75 -5.75 50.96
N SER A 675 -0.51 -6.21 50.86
CA SER A 675 -0.91 -7.18 49.82
C SER A 675 -0.78 -6.64 48.40
N LEU A 676 -0.21 -7.46 47.53
CA LEU A 676 -0.21 -7.25 46.07
C LEU A 676 -1.51 -7.81 45.51
N VAL A 677 -2.37 -6.95 44.98
CA VAL A 677 -3.73 -7.32 44.56
C VAL A 677 -4.10 -6.59 43.25
N SER A 678 -5.11 -7.10 42.57
CA SER A 678 -5.58 -6.53 41.29
C SER A 678 -6.08 -5.08 41.44
N ARG A 679 -6.14 -4.37 40.30
CA ARG A 679 -6.57 -2.97 40.22
C ARG A 679 -7.94 -2.68 40.85
N ASN A 680 -8.89 -3.63 40.84
CA ASN A 680 -10.26 -3.45 41.35
C ASN A 680 -10.42 -3.76 42.84
N ALA A 681 -9.37 -4.14 43.56
CA ALA A 681 -9.42 -4.46 44.97
C ALA A 681 -9.32 -3.18 45.84
N ALA A 682 -9.94 -3.18 47.00
CA ALA A 682 -9.85 -2.10 48.01
C ALA A 682 -8.51 -2.09 48.75
N GLY A 683 -7.85 -3.25 48.87
CA GLY A 683 -6.61 -3.41 49.60
C GLY A 683 -6.85 -3.91 51.03
N VAL A 684 -5.96 -3.55 51.98
CA VAL A 684 -5.94 -3.99 53.36
C VAL A 684 -5.85 -2.79 54.31
N LYS A 685 -6.29 -2.93 55.55
CA LYS A 685 -6.25 -1.86 56.52
C LYS A 685 -4.81 -1.50 56.88
N SER A 686 -4.42 -0.24 56.69
CA SER A 686 -3.08 0.27 56.97
C SER A 686 -2.84 0.58 58.45
N MET A 687 -3.81 1.22 59.18
CA MET A 687 -3.65 1.73 60.52
C MET A 687 -4.93 1.53 61.32
N ASN A 688 -4.80 1.36 62.65
CA ASN A 688 -5.92 1.37 63.55
C ASN A 688 -6.22 2.80 64.04
N LEU A 689 -7.03 3.51 63.21
CA LEU A 689 -7.45 4.88 63.46
C LEU A 689 -8.43 4.95 64.67
N LYS A 690 -8.29 5.95 65.48
CA LYS A 690 -9.19 6.21 66.61
C LYS A 690 -10.07 7.42 66.36
N ASN A 691 -11.32 7.38 66.80
CA ASN A 691 -12.29 8.44 66.54
C ASN A 691 -12.38 8.86 65.06
N ASP A 692 -12.52 10.13 64.78
CA ASP A 692 -12.59 10.69 63.41
C ASP A 692 -11.22 10.97 62.76
N ASP A 693 -10.12 10.38 63.29
CA ASP A 693 -8.78 10.53 62.70
C ASP A 693 -8.67 9.85 61.34
N LYS A 694 -7.89 10.39 60.45
CA LYS A 694 -7.69 9.91 59.06
C LYS A 694 -6.20 9.74 58.78
N VAL A 695 -5.83 8.96 57.81
CA VAL A 695 -4.46 8.92 57.29
C VAL A 695 -4.15 10.23 56.58
N ALA A 696 -3.06 10.88 56.97
CA ALA A 696 -2.57 12.11 56.34
C ALA A 696 -1.59 11.81 55.20
N ALA A 697 -0.66 10.88 55.44
CA ALA A 697 0.35 10.53 54.45
C ALA A 697 0.85 9.10 54.62
N VAL A 698 1.27 8.52 53.49
CA VAL A 698 2.03 7.28 53.37
C VAL A 698 3.27 7.58 52.55
N PHE A 699 4.45 7.16 52.99
CA PHE A 699 5.71 7.47 52.31
C PHE A 699 6.71 6.33 52.45
N PRO A 700 7.61 6.12 51.44
CA PRO A 700 8.65 5.12 51.47
C PRO A 700 9.81 5.56 52.39
N ILE A 701 10.41 4.64 53.15
CA ILE A 701 11.61 4.80 53.97
C ILE A 701 12.67 3.84 53.41
N TYR A 702 13.70 4.39 52.80
CA TYR A 702 14.78 3.63 52.20
C TYR A 702 15.91 3.31 53.15
N ASN A 703 16.16 4.24 54.11
CA ASN A 703 17.23 4.11 55.08
C ASN A 703 16.77 4.65 56.46
N PRO A 704 17.18 4.04 57.56
CA PRO A 704 16.90 4.56 58.92
C PRO A 704 17.41 5.98 59.18
N ASN A 705 18.43 6.43 58.43
CA ASN A 705 19.00 7.77 58.55
C ASN A 705 18.30 8.81 57.68
N ASP A 706 17.32 8.42 56.89
CA ASP A 706 16.54 9.35 56.08
C ASP A 706 15.83 10.37 56.97
N PHE A 707 15.60 11.57 56.44
CA PHE A 707 14.80 12.56 57.10
C PHE A 707 13.39 12.57 56.59
N ILE A 708 12.43 12.54 57.51
CA ILE A 708 11.01 12.67 57.19
C ILE A 708 10.57 14.08 57.58
N LEU A 709 10.04 14.80 56.62
CA LEU A 709 9.46 16.14 56.80
C LEU A 709 7.95 16.00 56.96
N PHE A 710 7.44 16.45 58.12
CA PHE A 710 6.02 16.59 58.38
C PHE A 710 5.58 18.01 58.07
N VAL A 711 4.52 18.16 57.28
CA VAL A 711 3.87 19.44 56.96
C VAL A 711 2.51 19.46 57.63
N SER A 712 2.30 20.46 58.46
CA SER A 712 1.03 20.69 59.16
C SER A 712 0.44 22.04 58.78
N ASP A 713 -0.79 22.29 59.18
CA ASP A 713 -1.50 23.57 59.04
C ASP A 713 -0.81 24.73 59.74
N LEU A 714 0.03 24.51 60.71
CA LEU A 714 0.70 25.52 61.54
C LEU A 714 2.21 25.64 61.25
N GLY A 715 2.79 24.73 60.50
CA GLY A 715 4.20 24.76 60.17
C GLY A 715 4.78 23.40 59.80
N MET A 716 6.12 23.31 59.79
CA MET A 716 6.83 22.10 59.36
C MET A 716 7.79 21.60 60.45
N LYS A 717 8.13 20.30 60.37
CA LYS A 717 9.06 19.64 61.26
C LYS A 717 9.76 18.50 60.51
N ARG A 718 11.06 18.32 60.82
CA ARG A 718 11.88 17.25 60.23
C ARG A 718 12.40 16.33 61.34
N ILE A 719 12.20 15.01 61.19
CA ILE A 719 12.73 13.99 62.10
C ILE A 719 13.50 12.94 61.34
N ARG A 720 14.31 12.14 62.06
CA ARG A 720 14.96 10.98 61.45
C ARG A 720 13.95 9.84 61.34
N ALA A 721 14.07 9.03 60.27
CA ALA A 721 13.20 7.88 60.05
C ALA A 721 13.34 6.82 61.13
N SER A 722 14.50 6.71 61.78
CA SER A 722 14.77 5.85 62.97
C SER A 722 13.90 6.15 64.17
N GLU A 723 13.36 7.37 64.27
CA GLU A 723 12.44 7.73 65.41
C GLU A 723 11.01 7.25 65.20
N ILE A 724 10.65 6.82 64.00
CA ILE A 724 9.33 6.28 63.66
C ILE A 724 9.28 4.80 64.07
N PRO A 725 8.42 4.40 65.02
CA PRO A 725 8.40 3.03 65.50
C PRO A 725 8.07 2.02 64.38
N ASN A 726 8.81 0.91 64.34
CA ASN A 726 8.56 -0.19 63.46
C ASN A 726 7.59 -1.18 64.07
N ASN A 727 6.41 -1.35 63.50
CA ASN A 727 5.36 -2.21 64.00
C ASN A 727 4.73 -3.03 62.84
N ASN A 728 4.15 -4.19 63.24
CA ASN A 728 3.35 -4.95 62.26
C ASN A 728 2.03 -4.26 61.93
N ARG A 729 1.61 -4.33 60.69
CA ARG A 729 0.37 -3.79 60.17
C ARG A 729 -0.83 -4.71 60.51
N PRO A 730 -2.02 -4.15 60.92
CA PRO A 730 -2.27 -2.73 61.22
C PRO A 730 -1.87 -2.37 62.66
N SER A 731 -1.27 -1.20 62.86
CA SER A 731 -0.86 -0.68 64.16
C SER A 731 -1.60 0.61 64.60
N ALA A 732 -1.73 0.89 65.88
CA ALA A 732 -2.21 2.17 66.36
C ALA A 732 -1.17 3.28 66.26
N GLY A 733 0.14 2.94 66.11
CA GLY A 733 1.24 3.90 66.05
C GLY A 733 1.55 4.59 67.39
N LYS A 734 2.51 5.54 67.28
CA LYS A 734 2.88 6.46 68.39
C LYS A 734 2.80 7.90 67.92
N SER A 735 2.66 8.85 68.88
CA SER A 735 2.71 10.29 68.59
C SER A 735 4.09 10.67 68.04
N LEU A 736 4.14 11.29 66.88
CA LEU A 736 5.36 11.81 66.23
C LEU A 736 5.43 13.34 66.26
N ILE A 737 4.38 14.00 66.74
CA ILE A 737 4.27 15.45 66.84
C ILE A 737 3.65 15.77 68.20
N SER A 738 4.26 16.72 68.99
CA SER A 738 3.70 17.20 70.24
C SER A 738 2.43 18.02 69.92
N GLN A 739 1.30 17.55 70.45
CA GLN A 739 -0.01 18.20 70.37
C GLN A 739 -0.28 19.20 71.45
N SER A 740 -0.87 20.36 71.19
CA SER A 740 -1.36 21.32 72.15
C SER A 740 -2.87 21.19 72.35
N LYS A 741 -3.35 21.16 73.56
CA LYS A 741 -4.79 21.08 73.81
C LYS A 741 -5.55 22.35 73.43
N SER A 742 -4.86 23.53 73.41
CA SER A 742 -5.44 24.84 73.09
C SER A 742 -5.39 25.13 71.54
N ASN A 743 -4.48 24.50 70.83
CA ASN A 743 -4.34 24.68 69.33
C ASN A 743 -3.87 23.36 68.78
N PRO A 744 -4.77 22.42 68.45
CA PRO A 744 -4.41 21.12 67.90
C PRO A 744 -3.83 21.25 66.51
N ILE A 745 -2.69 20.61 66.28
CA ILE A 745 -1.96 20.59 65.04
C ILE A 745 -2.60 19.52 64.13
N ARG A 746 -2.94 19.89 62.89
CA ARG A 746 -3.42 18.97 61.91
C ARG A 746 -2.36 18.72 60.84
N LEU A 747 -1.90 17.46 60.73
CA LEU A 747 -0.94 17.09 59.72
C LEU A 747 -1.63 17.06 58.33
N ILE A 748 -1.01 17.67 57.34
CA ILE A 748 -1.47 17.77 55.96
C ILE A 748 -0.79 16.67 55.14
N ASN A 749 0.55 16.55 55.25
CA ASN A 749 1.35 15.59 54.48
C ASN A 749 2.66 15.26 55.21
N ALA A 750 3.35 14.20 54.73
CA ALA A 750 4.68 13.85 55.17
C ALA A 750 5.50 13.26 54.03
N TYR A 751 6.79 13.58 53.98
CA TYR A 751 7.68 13.22 52.88
C TYR A 751 9.02 12.71 53.37
N ASN A 752 9.52 11.65 52.71
CA ASN A 752 10.95 11.31 52.80
C ASN A 752 11.74 12.33 51.98
N VAL A 753 12.61 13.13 52.59
CA VAL A 753 13.27 14.25 51.94
C VAL A 753 14.77 14.09 51.88
N LYS A 754 15.35 14.32 50.70
CA LYS A 754 16.79 14.42 50.48
C LYS A 754 17.19 15.91 50.34
N SER A 755 18.48 16.19 50.38
CA SER A 755 19.01 17.58 50.32
C SER A 755 18.72 18.32 49.00
N ASN A 756 18.45 17.63 47.94
CA ASN A 756 18.21 18.21 46.57
C ASN A 756 16.72 18.37 46.23
N ILE A 757 15.81 18.20 47.20
CA ILE A 757 14.36 18.30 47.00
C ILE A 757 13.90 19.67 47.49
N LEU A 758 12.90 20.25 46.83
CA LEU A 758 12.13 21.40 47.31
C LEU A 758 10.73 20.96 47.71
N ILE A 759 10.19 21.56 48.78
CA ILE A 759 8.79 21.40 49.12
C ILE A 759 8.03 22.63 48.61
N GLN A 760 7.00 22.36 47.86
CA GLN A 760 6.02 23.38 47.45
C GLN A 760 4.86 23.35 48.45
N TYR A 761 4.34 24.52 48.80
CA TYR A 761 3.15 24.62 49.65
C TYR A 761 2.29 25.82 49.30
N ILE A 762 1.02 25.72 49.58
CA ILE A 762 0.04 26.81 49.42
C ILE A 762 -0.24 27.40 50.82
N ASP A 763 -0.09 28.69 50.93
CA ASP A 763 -0.41 29.40 52.19
C ASP A 763 -1.91 29.74 52.32
N ALA A 764 -2.27 30.45 53.38
CA ALA A 764 -3.63 30.89 53.67
C ALA A 764 -4.17 31.88 52.60
N GLU A 765 -3.30 32.56 51.88
CA GLU A 765 -3.63 33.55 50.84
C GLU A 765 -3.67 32.92 49.41
N ASN A 766 -3.60 31.59 49.29
CA ASN A 766 -3.56 30.83 48.02
C ASN A 766 -2.28 31.07 47.18
N LYS A 767 -1.19 31.52 47.82
CA LYS A 767 0.08 31.75 47.14
C LYS A 767 0.94 30.50 47.20
N LEU A 768 1.52 30.12 46.05
CA LEU A 768 2.48 29.03 45.96
C LEU A 768 3.87 29.51 46.45
N LEU A 769 4.40 28.81 47.44
CA LEU A 769 5.68 29.08 48.06
C LEU A 769 6.57 27.83 48.08
N PHE A 770 7.88 28.05 48.22
CA PHE A 770 8.88 26.99 48.23
C PHE A 770 9.73 27.06 49.50
N VAL A 771 10.12 25.90 50.04
CA VAL A 771 11.03 25.77 51.14
C VAL A 771 12.00 24.62 50.92
N LYS A 772 13.27 24.81 51.24
CA LYS A 772 14.25 23.72 51.25
C LYS A 772 14.08 22.90 52.52
N PRO A 773 14.10 21.57 52.49
CA PRO A 773 14.05 20.74 53.70
C PRO A 773 15.14 21.08 54.69
N THR A 774 16.32 21.52 54.26
CA THR A 774 17.43 21.96 55.08
C THR A 774 17.09 23.14 55.95
N ASP A 775 16.19 24.01 55.53
CA ASP A 775 15.78 25.22 56.26
C ASP A 775 14.75 24.90 57.38
N VAL A 776 14.25 23.66 57.42
CA VAL A 776 13.35 23.21 58.47
C VAL A 776 14.15 22.55 59.61
N ALA A 777 13.91 23.00 60.84
CA ALA A 777 14.61 22.49 62.03
C ALA A 777 14.43 20.96 62.22
N ILE A 778 15.50 20.28 62.59
CA ILE A 778 15.46 18.87 63.00
C ILE A 778 14.93 18.82 64.44
N GLY A 779 13.90 18.01 64.69
CA GLY A 779 13.34 17.75 66.02
C GLY A 779 13.24 16.23 66.31
N ASP A 780 12.75 15.84 67.43
CA ASP A 780 12.39 14.51 67.86
C ASP A 780 10.85 14.36 67.99
N ALA A 781 10.34 13.18 68.32
CA ALA A 781 8.90 12.94 68.44
C ALA A 781 8.20 13.85 69.48
N THR A 782 8.95 14.47 70.43
CA THR A 782 8.43 15.33 71.51
C THR A 782 8.39 16.80 71.17
N THR A 783 9.03 17.22 70.10
CA THR A 783 9.09 18.63 69.69
C THR A 783 7.83 19.08 68.90
N LYS A 784 7.55 20.41 68.88
CA LYS A 784 6.47 21.03 68.15
C LYS A 784 6.92 21.29 66.70
N VAL A 785 5.98 21.57 65.83
CA VAL A 785 6.26 22.09 64.47
C VAL A 785 6.78 23.53 64.54
N SER A 786 7.69 23.89 63.64
CA SER A 786 8.19 25.25 63.48
C SER A 786 7.34 25.99 62.44
N SER A 787 6.90 27.21 62.79
CA SER A 787 6.16 28.05 61.88
C SER A 787 7.07 28.48 60.71
N ILE A 788 6.56 28.43 59.51
CA ILE A 788 7.21 28.85 58.28
C ILE A 788 6.53 30.13 57.84
N ASN A 789 7.26 31.25 57.77
CA ASN A 789 6.80 32.59 57.35
C ASN A 789 5.53 33.12 58.08
N GLY A 790 5.18 32.56 59.22
CA GLY A 790 4.04 33.01 60.03
C GLY A 790 2.66 32.75 59.43
N THR A 791 2.56 32.01 58.31
CA THR A 791 1.31 31.74 57.61
C THR A 791 0.82 30.30 57.83
N LYS A 792 -0.51 30.09 57.76
CA LYS A 792 -1.09 28.73 57.76
C LYS A 792 -0.89 28.08 56.39
N ILE A 793 -0.64 26.79 56.38
CA ILE A 793 -0.44 25.96 55.19
C ILE A 793 -1.75 25.23 54.86
N LYS A 794 -2.18 25.30 53.60
CA LYS A 794 -3.39 24.61 53.12
C LYS A 794 -3.10 23.27 52.45
N ASP A 795 -2.03 23.21 51.64
CA ASP A 795 -1.64 22.05 50.89
C ASP A 795 -0.11 22.06 50.66
N SER A 796 0.45 20.88 50.36
CA SER A 796 1.87 20.73 50.03
C SER A 796 2.15 19.58 49.12
N THR A 797 3.28 19.63 48.38
CA THR A 797 3.79 18.57 47.53
C THR A 797 5.31 18.67 47.37
N ILE A 798 5.94 17.62 46.85
CA ILE A 798 7.37 17.58 46.56
C ILE A 798 7.59 18.12 45.15
N PHE A 799 8.61 18.96 44.96
CA PHE A 799 9.16 19.35 43.70
C PHE A 799 10.54 18.70 43.56
N ASN A 800 10.64 17.70 42.66
CA ASN A 800 11.89 17.00 42.40
C ASN A 800 12.61 17.70 41.25
N PHE A 801 13.87 18.10 41.46
CA PHE A 801 14.80 18.33 40.36
C PHE A 801 15.40 16.98 39.96
N GLU A 802 15.01 16.44 38.81
CA GLU A 802 15.74 15.34 38.20
C GLU A 802 17.05 15.90 37.64
N THR A 803 18.14 15.72 38.33
CA THR A 803 19.47 15.96 37.77
C THR A 803 19.90 14.77 36.92
N GLU A 804 20.72 14.98 35.89
CA GLU A 804 21.26 13.93 35.01
C GLU A 804 21.91 12.75 35.74
N ALA A 805 22.38 13.00 36.99
CA ALA A 805 22.97 11.98 37.86
C ALA A 805 21.98 10.90 38.34
N ASP A 806 20.68 11.23 38.46
CA ASP A 806 19.66 10.24 38.92
C ASP A 806 19.15 9.39 37.77
N ASN A 807 19.13 9.92 36.52
CA ASN A 807 18.82 9.17 35.32
C ASN A 807 19.89 8.10 35.01
N ASN A 808 21.19 8.41 35.18
CA ASN A 808 22.27 7.45 34.97
C ASN A 808 22.20 6.25 35.93
N LYS A 809 21.59 6.38 37.09
CA LYS A 809 21.36 5.25 38.04
C LYS A 809 20.21 4.35 37.61
N LEU A 810 19.13 4.93 37.04
CA LEU A 810 18.01 4.19 36.48
C LEU A 810 18.41 3.48 35.16
N GLU A 811 19.21 4.10 34.31
CA GLU A 811 19.78 3.49 33.12
C GLU A 811 20.75 2.35 33.43
N SER A 812 21.53 2.45 34.49
CA SER A 812 22.43 1.36 34.91
C SER A 812 21.68 0.12 35.43
N ILE A 813 20.47 0.28 35.94
CA ILE A 813 19.58 -0.83 36.35
C ILE A 813 18.88 -1.46 35.13
N ASN A 814 18.53 -0.66 34.13
CA ASN A 814 17.91 -1.14 32.88
C ASN A 814 18.89 -1.81 31.90
N ASN A 815 20.19 -1.57 32.04
CA ASN A 815 21.24 -2.13 31.20
C ASN A 815 21.87 -3.42 31.70
N ILE A 816 21.27 -4.13 32.66
CA ILE A 816 21.69 -5.49 33.05
C ILE A 816 21.16 -6.44 31.95
N PRO A 817 22.05 -7.06 31.14
CA PRO A 817 21.59 -8.03 30.17
C PRO A 817 20.95 -9.23 30.87
N PRO A 818 19.88 -9.83 30.32
CA PRO A 818 19.22 -10.97 30.91
C PRO A 818 20.24 -12.11 31.10
N GLN A 819 20.42 -12.55 32.31
CA GLN A 819 21.29 -13.69 32.64
C GLN A 819 20.81 -14.91 31.86
N SER A 820 21.67 -15.39 30.97
CA SER A 820 21.50 -16.62 30.21
C SER A 820 21.30 -17.79 31.17
N LYS A 821 20.16 -18.44 31.10
CA LYS A 821 19.89 -19.69 31.81
C LYS A 821 20.73 -20.84 31.22
N THR A 822 21.58 -21.36 32.12
CA THR A 822 22.01 -22.75 32.26
C THR A 822 22.42 -23.55 30.99
N LYS A 823 23.73 -23.82 30.99
CA LYS A 823 24.38 -24.96 30.38
C LYS A 823 23.66 -26.27 30.69
N LYS A 824 23.32 -27.03 29.65
CA LYS A 824 23.36 -28.49 29.67
C LYS A 824 24.63 -28.95 28.99
N ILE A 825 25.41 -29.64 29.80
CA ILE A 825 26.54 -30.45 29.41
C ILE A 825 25.99 -31.69 28.71
N ASP A 826 26.43 -31.95 27.47
CA ASP A 826 26.66 -33.31 27.04
C ASP A 826 27.83 -33.39 26.07
N THR A 827 28.66 -34.32 26.43
CA THR A 827 29.92 -34.73 25.95
C THR A 827 29.88 -35.44 24.59
N LYS A 828 30.91 -35.26 23.82
CA LYS A 828 31.76 -36.25 23.10
C LYS A 828 32.02 -35.95 21.66
N ASN A 829 33.31 -35.91 21.48
CA ASN A 829 34.19 -36.44 20.43
C ASN A 829 34.42 -35.55 19.21
N GLU A 830 35.68 -35.06 19.19
CA GLU A 830 36.83 -35.56 18.44
C GLU A 830 36.71 -35.24 16.95
N GLN A 831 37.64 -34.62 16.35
CA GLN A 831 39.08 -34.49 16.24
C GLN A 831 39.41 -33.91 14.87
N LEU A 832 40.47 -33.05 14.84
CA LEU A 832 41.49 -32.92 13.79
C LEU A 832 41.03 -32.40 12.41
N SER A 833 41.71 -31.50 11.78
CA SER A 833 43.06 -30.99 11.69
C SER A 833 43.10 -29.72 10.85
N LEU A 834 43.75 -28.67 11.22
CA LEU A 834 45.14 -28.30 10.82
C LEU A 834 45.34 -28.23 9.30
N PHE A 835 45.71 -27.10 8.88
CA PHE A 835 46.83 -26.53 8.13
C PHE A 835 46.31 -25.32 7.35
N ASN A 836 46.73 -24.16 7.68
CA ASN A 836 48.00 -23.45 7.40
C ASN A 836 48.24 -23.13 5.92
N ASN A 837 48.47 -21.90 5.80
CA ASN A 837 49.47 -21.14 5.04
C ASN A 837 49.07 -20.62 3.67
N ASP A 838 49.10 -19.40 3.65
CA ASP A 838 50.14 -18.42 3.16
C ASP A 838 50.15 -18.12 1.66
N ASP A 839 50.24 -16.87 1.49
CA ASP A 839 51.04 -16.09 0.55
C ASP A 839 50.44 -15.62 -0.79
N GLU A 840 50.29 -14.34 -0.75
CA GLU A 840 50.96 -13.33 -1.63
C GLU A 840 50.74 -13.36 -3.15
N ASN A 841 50.42 -12.18 -3.52
CA ASN A 841 50.98 -11.44 -4.67
C ASN A 841 50.28 -11.43 -6.02
N SER A 842 49.78 -10.26 -6.21
CA SER A 842 50.21 -9.34 -7.30
C SER A 842 49.58 -9.45 -8.69
N LYS A 843 49.07 -8.31 -9.00
CA LYS A 843 49.22 -7.51 -10.25
C LYS A 843 48.70 -8.03 -11.57
N LYS A 844 47.90 -7.08 -12.10
CA LYS A 844 47.81 -6.70 -13.54
C LYS A 844 47.00 -7.60 -14.46
N MET A 845 45.86 -7.20 -14.84
CA MET A 845 45.51 -6.44 -16.04
C MET A 845 44.05 -6.02 -15.94
#